data_8f52b5378374470f03804acd12df3e74
#
_entry.id   8f52b5378374470f03804acd12df3e74
#
_cell.length_a   1.000
_cell.length_b   1.000
_cell.length_c   1.000
_cell.angle_alpha   90.00
_cell.angle_beta   90.00
_cell.angle_gamma   90.00
#
_symmetry.space_group_name_H-M   'P 1'
#
loop_
_entity.id
_entity.type
_entity.pdbx_description
1 polymer ?
#
loop_
_entity_poly.entity_id
_entity_poly.type
_entity_poly.pdbx_seq_one_letter_code
_entity_poly.pdbx_strand_id
1 'polypeptide(L)'
;MARTAAFWAAPSALLAWSWLRLGQPHAAASTALWLIALALAPALLPRPHQRVLALVPASVLALHVALGVWLVHPLRLLGRFGGGFLEFYDVRLPFATPLHPRMEGVILVALFAFCACLGVVVAARRPALAALVLVVGVGWPATLLTGPDDLLRGVLLLAAALSLIAGLGGPLQPRRLLLAGVALGAIVLAAFAASTSSAVASGQVLHWQGWDFYTKPAKPVGVGYVWNSNFTGLHFPKKVTPLLTIRAPSRPTYWRATTLDVFDGRNWREKKGAAVPPIRIGGRDELLADPELPAAGRDPRRWIRQDVQVRALRDNHFTGAGVPVAFEPGSHPVTYAQGGVAHLEDSLAPGERYSVWSYEAQPTPQRLAALPARYPEQVRTADLEVEPGVAAPPFGAPNRERQVAVVFRRSPRPYQAVYRTARRVVGEPANPYAAALELEGWFRSGAFQYDERPPQIAGVPPLAAFVTQTRRGYCQHFAGAMALMLRYLGIPARVAAGFTTGEYDRSKHEWTVTDHDAHTWVEAWFPRYGWLPFDPTPGRGSLGGSYTTASPHFDFSAGLLAVAQHLKRPGAFDLRKLRGSGKGKGARAVPTAKTHAKAGSSGAGIGALLRLLVLVAAGLVAAVVATKLAVRKGRYLTRDPRMLARACVCELSDFAADQGAKAPPSATLGELAQLVEAELGVSASAFASAAAEARFGPTVRARAAARIARRELRSLRRELRAALTRTERARGALSLRSLGLTA
;
A
#
# COMPACT_ATOMS: atom_id res chain seq x y z
N MET A 1 -23.75 27.88 18.18
CA MET A 1 -24.02 26.60 17.52
C MET A 1 -23.72 26.65 16.02
N ALA A 2 -24.32 27.49 15.20
CA ALA A 2 -24.08 27.55 13.75
C ALA A 2 -22.60 27.70 13.34
N ARG A 3 -21.83 28.53 14.04
CA ARG A 3 -20.38 28.72 13.76
C ARG A 3 -19.53 27.47 14.03
N THR A 4 -19.91 26.66 15.03
CA THR A 4 -19.22 25.38 15.33
C THR A 4 -19.55 24.34 14.27
N ALA A 5 -20.79 24.27 13.83
CA ALA A 5 -21.21 23.34 12.78
C ALA A 5 -20.54 23.63 11.43
N ALA A 6 -20.35 24.89 11.05
CA ALA A 6 -19.65 25.28 9.81
C ALA A 6 -18.20 24.81 9.78
N PHE A 7 -17.46 24.92 10.91
CA PHE A 7 -16.06 24.44 11.01
C PHE A 7 -15.94 22.92 11.14
N TRP A 8 -17.04 22.22 11.36
CA TRP A 8 -17.04 20.77 11.48
C TRP A 8 -17.45 20.07 10.17
N ALA A 9 -18.41 20.62 9.41
CA ALA A 9 -19.02 19.95 8.25
C ALA A 9 -18.00 19.65 7.13
N ALA A 10 -17.25 20.64 6.65
CA ALA A 10 -16.31 20.45 5.56
C ALA A 10 -15.14 19.50 5.94
N PRO A 11 -14.51 19.61 7.13
CA PRO A 11 -13.52 18.61 7.57
C PRO A 11 -14.09 17.21 7.71
N SER A 12 -15.34 17.03 8.18
CA SER A 12 -15.95 15.70 8.29
C SER A 12 -16.28 15.09 6.93
N ALA A 13 -16.67 15.92 5.96
CA ALA A 13 -16.85 15.45 4.58
C ALA A 13 -15.52 14.97 3.97
N LEU A 14 -14.43 15.67 4.25
CA LEU A 14 -13.10 15.27 3.80
C LEU A 14 -12.62 13.96 4.46
N LEU A 15 -12.91 13.79 5.76
CA LEU A 15 -12.67 12.52 6.46
C LEU A 15 -13.49 11.39 5.83
N ALA A 16 -14.79 11.59 5.60
CA ALA A 16 -15.64 10.60 4.95
C ALA A 16 -15.12 10.20 3.57
N TRP A 17 -14.81 11.18 2.73
CA TRP A 17 -14.25 10.92 1.41
C TRP A 17 -12.94 10.10 1.48
N SER A 18 -12.06 10.43 2.43
CA SER A 18 -10.77 9.76 2.57
C SER A 18 -10.89 8.31 3.06
N TRP A 19 -11.82 8.02 3.98
CA TRP A 19 -12.02 6.67 4.51
C TRP A 19 -12.89 5.79 3.61
N LEU A 20 -13.98 6.30 3.03
CA LEU A 20 -14.92 5.50 2.24
C LEU A 20 -14.33 5.04 0.89
N ARG A 21 -13.33 5.74 0.36
CA ARG A 21 -12.63 5.32 -0.87
C ARG A 21 -11.83 4.02 -0.71
N LEU A 22 -11.57 3.57 0.51
CA LEU A 22 -10.88 2.31 0.75
C LEU A 22 -11.72 1.10 0.36
N GLY A 23 -13.06 1.25 0.26
CA GLY A 23 -14.00 0.21 -0.21
C GLY A 23 -14.66 0.55 -1.54
N GLN A 24 -14.99 -0.49 -2.33
CA GLN A 24 -15.76 -0.37 -3.59
C GLN A 24 -16.80 -1.51 -3.67
N PRO A 25 -18.06 -1.22 -4.08
CA PRO A 25 -18.65 0.11 -4.25
C PRO A 25 -18.67 0.87 -2.94
N HIS A 26 -18.89 2.20 -2.97
CA HIS A 26 -18.99 3.05 -1.77
C HIS A 26 -20.30 2.72 -1.03
N ALA A 27 -20.41 1.49 -0.54
CA ALA A 27 -21.67 0.90 -0.13
C ALA A 27 -22.29 1.56 1.10
N ALA A 28 -21.49 2.08 2.02
CA ALA A 28 -21.98 2.57 3.30
C ALA A 28 -22.16 4.10 3.36
N ALA A 29 -22.36 4.78 2.24
CA ALA A 29 -22.50 6.25 2.24
C ALA A 29 -23.63 6.75 3.16
N SER A 30 -24.78 6.08 3.15
CA SER A 30 -25.89 6.41 4.07
C SER A 30 -25.55 6.13 5.53
N THR A 31 -24.94 4.98 5.82
CA THR A 31 -24.49 4.63 7.17
C THR A 31 -23.41 5.60 7.66
N ALA A 32 -22.47 5.98 6.79
CA ALA A 32 -21.45 6.98 7.11
C ALA A 32 -22.06 8.34 7.47
N LEU A 33 -23.07 8.81 6.72
CA LEU A 33 -23.77 10.04 7.04
C LEU A 33 -24.47 9.99 8.41
N TRP A 34 -25.10 8.87 8.75
CA TRP A 34 -25.70 8.66 10.06
C TRP A 34 -24.65 8.68 11.18
N LEU A 35 -23.50 8.02 10.97
CA LEU A 35 -22.40 8.02 11.96
C LEU A 35 -21.78 9.41 12.12
N ILE A 36 -21.66 10.17 11.05
CA ILE A 36 -21.19 11.57 11.10
C ILE A 36 -22.18 12.43 11.88
N ALA A 37 -23.48 12.30 11.61
CA ALA A 37 -24.51 13.02 12.36
C ALA A 37 -24.51 12.65 13.85
N LEU A 38 -24.34 11.37 14.17
CA LEU A 38 -24.23 10.85 15.53
C LEU A 38 -22.98 11.36 16.24
N ALA A 39 -21.85 11.52 15.53
CA ALA A 39 -20.61 12.10 16.06
C ALA A 39 -20.74 13.60 16.36
N LEU A 40 -21.55 14.33 15.59
CA LEU A 40 -21.79 15.78 15.78
C LEU A 40 -22.70 16.06 16.97
N ALA A 41 -23.69 15.21 17.24
CA ALA A 41 -24.68 15.44 18.28
C ALA A 41 -24.09 15.81 19.66
N PRO A 42 -23.08 15.09 20.21
CA PRO A 42 -22.40 15.48 21.45
C PRO A 42 -21.73 16.84 21.38
N ALA A 43 -21.12 17.20 20.24
CA ALA A 43 -20.38 18.45 20.08
C ALA A 43 -21.29 19.70 20.12
N LEU A 44 -22.57 19.54 19.83
CA LEU A 44 -23.57 20.63 19.88
C LEU A 44 -24.01 21.00 21.31
N LEU A 45 -23.75 20.16 22.29
CA LEU A 45 -24.13 20.40 23.67
C LEU A 45 -23.30 21.55 24.29
N PRO A 46 -23.91 22.42 25.13
CA PRO A 46 -23.26 23.62 25.61
C PRO A 46 -22.15 23.34 26.64
N ARG A 47 -22.33 22.35 27.51
CA ARG A 47 -21.44 22.08 28.63
C ARG A 47 -20.49 20.93 28.35
N PRO A 48 -19.18 21.02 28.72
CA PRO A 48 -18.17 19.98 28.38
C PRO A 48 -18.50 18.61 28.97
N HIS A 49 -19.04 18.54 30.21
CA HIS A 49 -19.41 17.27 30.83
C HIS A 49 -20.59 16.60 30.08
N GLN A 50 -21.56 17.40 29.59
CA GLN A 50 -22.68 16.88 28.78
C GLN A 50 -22.18 16.28 27.46
N ARG A 51 -21.16 16.87 26.84
CA ARG A 51 -20.52 16.33 25.61
C ARG A 51 -19.90 14.97 25.87
N VAL A 52 -19.12 14.83 26.95
CA VAL A 52 -18.53 13.58 27.34
C VAL A 52 -19.58 12.51 27.67
N LEU A 53 -20.63 12.90 28.43
CA LEU A 53 -21.71 11.99 28.78
C LEU A 53 -22.49 11.50 27.53
N ALA A 54 -22.74 12.38 26.57
CA ALA A 54 -23.42 12.04 25.33
C ALA A 54 -22.57 11.24 24.35
N LEU A 55 -21.22 11.31 24.43
CA LEU A 55 -20.33 10.50 23.62
C LEU A 55 -20.45 9.00 23.93
N VAL A 56 -20.73 8.63 25.19
CA VAL A 56 -20.85 7.22 25.58
C VAL A 56 -21.97 6.51 24.79
N PRO A 57 -23.25 6.92 24.87
CA PRO A 57 -24.30 6.28 24.10
C PRO A 57 -24.11 6.42 22.59
N ALA A 58 -23.57 7.55 22.11
CA ALA A 58 -23.23 7.73 20.69
C ALA A 58 -22.18 6.70 20.23
N SER A 59 -21.14 6.44 21.02
CA SER A 59 -20.12 5.45 20.71
C SER A 59 -20.68 4.01 20.72
N VAL A 60 -21.53 3.68 21.69
CA VAL A 60 -22.19 2.35 21.76
C VAL A 60 -23.04 2.12 20.52
N LEU A 61 -23.83 3.12 20.13
CA LEU A 61 -24.69 3.03 18.95
C LEU A 61 -23.86 2.98 17.66
N ALA A 62 -22.78 3.75 17.58
CA ALA A 62 -21.88 3.74 16.43
C ALA A 62 -21.18 2.38 16.25
N LEU A 63 -20.71 1.78 17.34
CA LEU A 63 -20.13 0.43 17.31
C LEU A 63 -21.16 -0.62 16.87
N HIS A 64 -22.40 -0.52 17.34
CA HIS A 64 -23.46 -1.42 16.91
C HIS A 64 -23.78 -1.26 15.42
N VAL A 65 -23.94 -0.03 14.95
CA VAL A 65 -24.25 0.26 13.54
C VAL A 65 -23.11 -0.18 12.62
N ALA A 66 -21.85 0.05 13.03
CA ALA A 66 -20.68 -0.27 12.21
C ALA A 66 -20.32 -1.75 12.20
N LEU A 67 -20.45 -2.45 13.35
CA LEU A 67 -19.99 -3.83 13.50
C LEU A 67 -21.13 -4.86 13.60
N GLY A 68 -22.39 -4.39 13.71
CA GLY A 68 -23.57 -5.27 13.85
C GLY A 68 -23.60 -6.08 15.15
N VAL A 69 -22.90 -5.64 16.21
CA VAL A 69 -22.82 -6.31 17.51
C VAL A 69 -23.04 -5.31 18.64
N TRP A 70 -23.88 -5.70 19.61
CA TRP A 70 -24.10 -4.90 20.82
C TRP A 70 -22.95 -5.06 21.82
N LEU A 71 -22.71 -4.02 22.61
CA LEU A 71 -21.65 -3.97 23.64
C LEU A 71 -21.83 -5.08 24.72
N VAL A 72 -23.01 -5.65 24.87
CA VAL A 72 -23.27 -6.80 25.78
C VAL A 72 -22.49 -8.05 25.38
N HIS A 73 -21.93 -8.11 24.17
CA HIS A 73 -21.07 -9.19 23.70
C HIS A 73 -19.65 -8.71 23.40
N PRO A 74 -18.86 -8.29 24.40
CA PRO A 74 -17.57 -7.61 24.20
C PRO A 74 -16.54 -8.47 23.45
N LEU A 75 -16.53 -9.79 23.67
CA LEU A 75 -15.62 -10.70 22.96
C LEU A 75 -15.94 -10.81 21.46
N ARG A 76 -17.24 -10.80 21.09
CA ARG A 76 -17.66 -10.79 19.69
C ARG A 76 -17.34 -9.45 19.03
N LEU A 77 -17.50 -8.34 19.77
CA LEU A 77 -17.16 -7.01 19.29
C LEU A 77 -15.65 -6.91 19.01
N LEU A 78 -14.81 -7.33 19.97
CA LEU A 78 -13.36 -7.39 19.82
C LEU A 78 -12.94 -8.31 18.69
N GLY A 79 -13.58 -9.46 18.54
CA GLY A 79 -13.32 -10.40 17.46
C GLY A 79 -13.65 -9.82 16.08
N ARG A 80 -14.81 -9.13 15.92
CA ARG A 80 -15.17 -8.50 14.64
C ARG A 80 -14.28 -7.31 14.32
N PHE A 81 -14.00 -6.45 15.29
CA PHE A 81 -13.11 -5.30 15.10
C PHE A 81 -11.67 -5.77 14.81
N GLY A 82 -11.15 -6.70 15.62
CA GLY A 82 -9.81 -7.25 15.44
C GLY A 82 -9.66 -8.02 14.12
N GLY A 83 -10.65 -8.86 13.76
CA GLY A 83 -10.67 -9.56 12.48
C GLY A 83 -10.69 -8.59 11.31
N GLY A 84 -11.57 -7.58 11.33
CA GLY A 84 -11.63 -6.57 10.28
C GLY A 84 -10.35 -5.72 10.18
N PHE A 85 -9.68 -5.43 11.31
CA PHE A 85 -8.39 -4.74 11.32
C PHE A 85 -7.28 -5.63 10.72
N LEU A 86 -7.27 -6.90 11.03
CA LEU A 86 -6.29 -7.86 10.47
C LEU A 86 -6.49 -8.09 8.97
N GLU A 87 -7.73 -8.05 8.47
CA GLU A 87 -8.02 -8.16 7.04
C GLU A 87 -7.33 -7.06 6.20
N PHE A 88 -7.00 -5.88 6.78
CA PHE A 88 -6.22 -4.85 6.08
C PHE A 88 -4.79 -5.30 5.70
N TYR A 89 -4.26 -6.34 6.33
CA TYR A 89 -2.97 -6.93 5.96
C TYR A 89 -3.08 -7.88 4.78
N ASP A 90 -4.25 -8.53 4.64
CA ASP A 90 -4.45 -9.61 3.68
C ASP A 90 -5.22 -9.16 2.43
N VAL A 91 -6.03 -8.10 2.55
CA VAL A 91 -6.94 -7.63 1.49
C VAL A 91 -6.40 -6.39 0.80
N ARG A 92 -6.37 -6.43 -0.51
CA ARG A 92 -5.90 -5.32 -1.34
C ARG A 92 -6.91 -4.19 -1.38
N LEU A 93 -6.43 -2.96 -1.20
CA LEU A 93 -7.24 -1.75 -1.30
C LEU A 93 -7.30 -1.23 -2.77
N PRO A 94 -8.44 -0.71 -3.23
CA PRO A 94 -9.72 -0.70 -2.53
C PRO A 94 -10.35 -2.10 -2.47
N PHE A 95 -10.92 -2.46 -1.31
CA PHE A 95 -11.55 -3.76 -1.13
C PHE A 95 -13.03 -3.77 -1.59
N ALA A 96 -13.55 -4.96 -1.92
CA ALA A 96 -14.96 -5.12 -2.25
C ALA A 96 -15.80 -5.19 -0.96
N THR A 97 -16.54 -4.11 -0.66
CA THR A 97 -17.32 -3.98 0.59
C THR A 97 -18.29 -5.14 0.88
N PRO A 98 -19.02 -5.72 -0.08
CA PRO A 98 -19.93 -6.83 0.20
C PRO A 98 -19.20 -8.11 0.64
N LEU A 99 -17.90 -8.24 0.33
CA LEU A 99 -17.11 -9.44 0.67
C LEU A 99 -16.35 -9.29 1.97
N HIS A 100 -16.14 -8.06 2.43
CA HIS A 100 -15.36 -7.75 3.62
C HIS A 100 -16.14 -6.84 4.59
N PRO A 101 -17.28 -7.29 5.11
CA PRO A 101 -18.14 -6.47 5.99
C PRO A 101 -17.45 -6.11 7.31
N ARG A 102 -16.46 -6.91 7.76
CA ARG A 102 -15.69 -6.60 8.97
C ARG A 102 -14.74 -5.41 8.74
N MET A 103 -14.06 -5.36 7.58
CA MET A 103 -13.21 -4.19 7.20
C MET A 103 -14.04 -2.93 7.05
N GLU A 104 -15.20 -3.02 6.42
CA GLU A 104 -16.15 -1.90 6.31
C GLU A 104 -16.53 -1.38 7.69
N GLY A 105 -16.85 -2.27 8.64
CA GLY A 105 -17.12 -1.92 10.02
C GLY A 105 -15.97 -1.16 10.70
N VAL A 106 -14.73 -1.58 10.50
CA VAL A 106 -13.54 -0.90 11.05
C VAL A 106 -13.40 0.51 10.46
N ILE A 107 -13.61 0.69 9.15
CA ILE A 107 -13.58 2.00 8.49
C ILE A 107 -14.65 2.93 9.07
N LEU A 108 -15.87 2.43 9.27
CA LEU A 108 -16.97 3.20 9.82
C LEU A 108 -16.74 3.60 11.29
N VAL A 109 -16.15 2.70 12.09
CA VAL A 109 -15.72 3.01 13.48
C VAL A 109 -14.64 4.10 13.48
N ALA A 110 -13.64 3.99 12.62
CA ALA A 110 -12.57 4.98 12.51
C ALA A 110 -13.12 6.35 12.07
N LEU A 111 -14.00 6.38 11.07
CA LEU A 111 -14.67 7.60 10.61
C LEU A 111 -15.45 8.27 11.74
N PHE A 112 -16.27 7.50 12.49
CA PHE A 112 -17.00 8.01 13.65
C PHE A 112 -16.04 8.59 14.70
N ALA A 113 -14.98 7.86 15.06
CA ALA A 113 -14.02 8.27 16.08
C ALA A 113 -13.32 9.58 15.70
N PHE A 114 -12.83 9.72 14.47
CA PHE A 114 -12.20 10.95 14.00
C PHE A 114 -13.18 12.12 13.94
N CYS A 115 -14.41 11.90 13.49
CA CYS A 115 -15.46 12.94 13.47
C CYS A 115 -15.87 13.38 14.89
N ALA A 116 -16.02 12.45 15.83
CA ALA A 116 -16.35 12.74 17.22
C ALA A 116 -15.22 13.51 17.91
N CYS A 117 -13.97 13.07 17.76
CA CYS A 117 -12.78 13.78 18.26
C CYS A 117 -12.71 15.20 17.68
N LEU A 118 -12.87 15.34 16.36
CA LEU A 118 -12.87 16.64 15.69
C LEU A 118 -14.00 17.54 16.24
N GLY A 119 -15.22 17.01 16.39
CA GLY A 119 -16.36 17.73 16.93
C GLY A 119 -16.10 18.28 18.33
N VAL A 120 -15.56 17.45 19.23
CA VAL A 120 -15.22 17.85 20.61
C VAL A 120 -14.13 18.90 20.65
N VAL A 121 -13.07 18.72 19.87
CA VAL A 121 -11.92 19.64 19.85
C VAL A 121 -12.29 20.99 19.24
N VAL A 122 -13.13 21.00 18.18
CA VAL A 122 -13.71 22.23 17.59
C VAL A 122 -14.60 22.94 18.60
N ALA A 123 -15.48 22.21 19.30
CA ALA A 123 -16.33 22.78 20.35
C ALA A 123 -15.53 23.31 21.55
N ALA A 124 -14.36 22.73 21.84
CA ALA A 124 -13.43 23.22 22.87
C ALA A 124 -12.55 24.38 22.38
N ARG A 125 -12.72 24.84 21.13
CA ARG A 125 -11.93 25.91 20.50
C ARG A 125 -10.41 25.69 20.55
N ARG A 126 -9.95 24.45 20.32
CA ARG A 126 -8.53 24.08 20.29
C ARG A 126 -8.04 23.91 18.84
N PRO A 127 -7.66 25.02 18.15
CA PRO A 127 -7.41 25.01 16.70
C PRO A 127 -6.28 24.07 16.28
N ALA A 128 -5.16 24.03 17.02
CA ALA A 128 -4.03 23.17 16.70
C ALA A 128 -4.39 21.68 16.82
N LEU A 129 -5.14 21.30 17.86
CA LEU A 129 -5.58 19.92 18.04
C LEU A 129 -6.63 19.53 16.97
N ALA A 130 -7.53 20.45 16.57
CA ALA A 130 -8.48 20.19 15.50
C ALA A 130 -7.78 19.94 14.16
N ALA A 131 -6.79 20.76 13.83
CA ALA A 131 -5.95 20.56 12.66
C ALA A 131 -5.17 19.24 12.72
N LEU A 132 -4.61 18.87 13.87
CA LEU A 132 -3.89 17.61 14.06
C LEU A 132 -4.81 16.39 13.85
N VAL A 133 -5.99 16.38 14.46
CA VAL A 133 -7.00 15.31 14.29
C VAL A 133 -7.37 15.16 12.82
N LEU A 134 -7.57 16.28 12.13
CA LEU A 134 -7.90 16.26 10.70
C LEU A 134 -6.73 15.72 9.86
N VAL A 135 -5.49 16.18 10.10
CA VAL A 135 -4.30 15.75 9.35
C VAL A 135 -4.06 14.25 9.55
N VAL A 136 -4.16 13.76 10.78
CA VAL A 136 -4.00 12.32 11.06
C VAL A 136 -5.15 11.52 10.44
N GLY A 137 -6.40 11.97 10.61
CA GLY A 137 -7.57 11.25 10.12
C GLY A 137 -7.68 11.16 8.61
N VAL A 138 -7.21 12.17 7.87
CA VAL A 138 -7.15 12.17 6.39
C VAL A 138 -5.86 11.53 5.89
N GLY A 139 -4.75 11.77 6.58
CA GLY A 139 -3.43 11.26 6.20
C GLY A 139 -3.33 9.75 6.32
N TRP A 140 -3.91 9.16 7.35
CA TRP A 140 -3.85 7.70 7.54
C TRP A 140 -4.40 6.92 6.35
N PRO A 141 -5.66 7.14 5.86
CA PRO A 141 -6.15 6.46 4.66
C PRO A 141 -5.33 6.76 3.40
N ALA A 142 -4.74 7.95 3.30
CA ALA A 142 -3.89 8.31 2.17
C ALA A 142 -2.58 7.50 2.11
N THR A 143 -2.08 7.01 3.25
CA THR A 143 -0.94 6.08 3.27
C THR A 143 -1.28 4.66 2.82
N LEU A 144 -2.57 4.29 2.91
CA LEU A 144 -3.06 2.95 2.55
C LEU A 144 -3.38 2.82 1.06
N LEU A 145 -3.92 3.88 0.46
CA LEU A 145 -4.36 3.88 -0.93
C LEU A 145 -3.97 5.18 -1.62
N THR A 146 -3.09 5.11 -2.60
CA THR A 146 -2.73 6.24 -3.48
C THR A 146 -3.65 6.30 -4.69
N GLY A 147 -3.89 7.51 -5.22
CA GLY A 147 -4.76 7.69 -6.38
C GLY A 147 -4.59 9.06 -7.05
N PRO A 148 -5.22 9.28 -8.22
CA PRO A 148 -5.06 10.51 -9.00
C PRO A 148 -5.53 11.76 -8.24
N ASP A 149 -6.47 11.61 -7.29
CA ASP A 149 -7.03 12.73 -6.52
C ASP A 149 -6.23 13.11 -5.27
N ASP A 150 -5.06 12.51 -5.05
CA ASP A 150 -4.26 12.74 -3.85
C ASP A 150 -3.79 14.18 -3.72
N LEU A 151 -3.44 14.82 -4.84
CA LEU A 151 -3.07 16.24 -4.85
C LEU A 151 -4.26 17.12 -4.42
N LEU A 152 -5.43 16.90 -5.00
CA LEU A 152 -6.65 17.65 -4.67
C LEU A 152 -7.00 17.48 -3.18
N ARG A 153 -6.95 16.25 -2.65
CA ARG A 153 -7.20 15.99 -1.24
C ARG A 153 -6.17 16.66 -0.34
N GLY A 154 -4.90 16.66 -0.73
CA GLY A 154 -3.85 17.37 -0.03
C GLY A 154 -4.12 18.88 0.05
N VAL A 155 -4.53 19.49 -1.05
CA VAL A 155 -4.91 20.92 -1.11
C VAL A 155 -6.14 21.20 -0.23
N LEU A 156 -7.17 20.35 -0.30
CA LEU A 156 -8.38 20.50 0.52
C LEU A 156 -8.10 20.28 2.02
N LEU A 157 -7.28 19.28 2.36
CA LEU A 157 -6.83 19.06 3.73
C LEU A 157 -6.15 20.29 4.30
N LEU A 158 -5.30 20.88 3.52
CA LEU A 158 -4.54 22.05 3.84
C LEU A 158 -5.43 23.26 4.04
N ALA A 159 -6.36 23.51 3.12
CA ALA A 159 -7.32 24.59 3.21
C ALA A 159 -8.22 24.41 4.46
N ALA A 160 -8.67 23.18 4.75
CA ALA A 160 -9.47 22.88 5.92
C ALA A 160 -8.68 23.07 7.23
N ALA A 161 -7.43 22.60 7.32
CA ALA A 161 -6.58 22.80 8.48
C ALA A 161 -6.29 24.28 8.75
N LEU A 162 -6.02 25.07 7.68
CA LEU A 162 -5.84 26.50 7.79
C LEU A 162 -7.11 27.22 8.25
N SER A 163 -8.28 26.83 7.73
CA SER A 163 -9.56 27.40 8.15
C SER A 163 -9.84 27.14 9.63
N LEU A 164 -9.50 25.96 10.12
CA LEU A 164 -9.61 25.60 11.55
C LEU A 164 -8.67 26.47 12.41
N ILE A 165 -7.40 26.59 12.00
CA ILE A 165 -6.40 27.38 12.73
C ILE A 165 -6.78 28.87 12.76
N ALA A 166 -7.17 29.42 11.61
CA ALA A 166 -7.51 30.84 11.49
C ALA A 166 -8.86 31.19 12.13
N GLY A 167 -9.88 30.32 11.97
CA GLY A 167 -11.26 30.62 12.35
C GLY A 167 -11.61 30.31 13.79
N LEU A 168 -11.05 29.26 14.41
CA LEU A 168 -11.34 28.86 15.78
C LEU A 168 -10.60 29.69 16.84
N GLY A 169 -9.43 30.25 16.48
CA GLY A 169 -8.55 30.94 17.42
C GLY A 169 -8.93 32.40 17.77
N GLY A 170 -10.09 32.90 17.32
CA GLY A 170 -10.54 34.27 17.57
C GLY A 170 -10.70 35.10 16.28
N PRO A 171 -10.78 36.43 16.35
CA PRO A 171 -10.94 37.26 15.16
C PRO A 171 -9.74 37.09 14.22
N LEU A 172 -10.00 37.10 12.92
CA LEU A 172 -8.98 36.97 11.86
C LEU A 172 -8.02 38.16 11.94
N GLN A 173 -6.83 37.89 12.47
CA GLN A 173 -5.74 38.87 12.48
C GLN A 173 -4.79 38.60 11.31
N PRO A 174 -4.34 39.63 10.55
CA PRO A 174 -3.42 39.46 9.42
C PRO A 174 -2.14 38.69 9.81
N ARG A 175 -1.69 38.85 11.06
CA ARG A 175 -0.53 38.11 11.60
C ARG A 175 -0.74 36.62 11.70
N ARG A 176 -1.95 36.16 12.07
CA ARG A 176 -2.30 34.73 12.16
C ARG A 176 -2.40 34.09 10.78
N LEU A 177 -2.95 34.83 9.80
CA LEU A 177 -3.00 34.39 8.41
C LEU A 177 -1.59 34.26 7.80
N LEU A 178 -0.72 35.24 8.06
CA LEU A 178 0.67 35.18 7.61
C LEU A 178 1.42 34.00 8.21
N LEU A 179 1.26 33.74 9.52
CA LEU A 179 1.86 32.59 10.20
C LEU A 179 1.35 31.26 9.65
N ALA A 180 0.03 31.14 9.45
CA ALA A 180 -0.54 29.96 8.86
C ALA A 180 0.00 29.72 7.44
N GLY A 181 0.13 30.79 6.64
CA GLY A 181 0.70 30.72 5.28
C GLY A 181 2.18 30.32 5.27
N VAL A 182 2.99 30.89 6.18
CA VAL A 182 4.42 30.54 6.30
C VAL A 182 4.62 29.13 6.84
N ALA A 183 3.85 28.73 7.86
CA ALA A 183 3.88 27.36 8.38
C ALA A 183 3.48 26.35 7.30
N LEU A 184 2.49 26.70 6.50
CA LEU A 184 2.06 25.92 5.35
C LEU A 184 3.17 25.77 4.31
N GLY A 185 3.77 26.89 3.88
CA GLY A 185 4.88 26.86 2.92
C GLY A 185 6.04 26.01 3.44
N ALA A 186 6.35 26.07 4.73
CA ALA A 186 7.39 25.25 5.35
C ALA A 186 7.02 23.76 5.34
N ILE A 187 5.75 23.39 5.64
CA ILE A 187 5.27 22.00 5.58
C ILE A 187 5.30 21.47 4.15
N VAL A 188 4.85 22.26 3.17
CA VAL A 188 4.86 21.87 1.76
C VAL A 188 6.29 21.69 1.25
N LEU A 189 7.21 22.59 1.59
CA LEU A 189 8.64 22.48 1.25
C LEU A 189 9.28 21.25 1.91
N ALA A 190 8.97 20.98 3.18
CA ALA A 190 9.46 19.80 3.90
C ALA A 190 8.88 18.51 3.29
N ALA A 191 7.60 18.49 2.92
CA ALA A 191 6.95 17.36 2.26
C ALA A 191 7.54 17.12 0.86
N PHE A 192 7.80 18.18 0.09
CA PHE A 192 8.46 18.10 -1.21
C PHE A 192 9.89 17.56 -1.09
N ALA A 193 10.69 18.11 -0.16
CA ALA A 193 12.05 17.62 0.12
C ALA A 193 12.05 16.16 0.60
N ALA A 194 11.06 15.76 1.41
CA ALA A 194 10.89 14.39 1.85
C ALA A 194 10.49 13.46 0.68
N SER A 195 9.61 13.91 -0.22
CA SER A 195 9.17 13.12 -1.39
C SER A 195 10.28 12.85 -2.40
N THR A 196 11.30 13.74 -2.47
CA THR A 196 12.50 13.56 -3.32
C THR A 196 13.58 12.72 -2.65
N SER A 197 13.43 12.38 -1.36
CA SER A 197 14.40 11.53 -0.65
C SER A 197 14.27 10.06 -1.06
N SER A 198 15.40 9.38 -1.27
CA SER A 198 15.42 7.95 -1.59
C SER A 198 14.77 7.08 -0.50
N ALA A 199 14.80 7.52 0.76
CA ALA A 199 14.18 6.83 1.88
C ALA A 199 12.64 6.86 1.83
N VAL A 200 12.04 7.97 1.37
CA VAL A 200 10.59 8.09 1.19
C VAL A 200 10.15 7.45 -0.12
N ALA A 201 10.94 7.62 -1.19
CA ALA A 201 10.68 6.99 -2.49
C ALA A 201 10.73 5.44 -2.42
N SER A 202 11.53 4.88 -1.51
CA SER A 202 11.57 3.43 -1.27
C SER A 202 10.38 2.90 -0.44
N GLY A 203 9.49 3.76 0.05
CA GLY A 203 8.32 3.37 0.87
C GLY A 203 8.67 2.78 2.25
N GLN A 204 9.95 2.77 2.64
CA GLN A 204 10.42 2.06 3.84
C GLN A 204 9.99 2.72 5.16
N VAL A 205 9.67 4.01 5.19
CA VAL A 205 9.36 4.75 6.43
C VAL A 205 7.91 4.58 6.86
N LEU A 206 6.98 4.40 5.92
CA LEU A 206 5.54 4.30 6.18
C LEU A 206 4.92 2.97 5.73
N HIS A 207 5.77 1.98 5.43
CA HIS A 207 5.30 0.64 5.08
C HIS A 207 4.89 -0.11 6.34
N TRP A 208 3.81 0.36 6.99
CA TRP A 208 3.28 -0.21 8.24
C TRP A 208 2.90 -1.70 8.09
N GLN A 209 2.56 -2.16 6.86
CA GLN A 209 2.37 -3.57 6.52
C GLN A 209 3.63 -4.42 6.70
N GLY A 210 4.81 -3.78 6.71
CA GLY A 210 6.09 -4.42 7.01
C GLY A 210 6.55 -4.21 8.46
N TRP A 211 5.75 -3.55 9.31
CA TRP A 211 6.07 -3.40 10.71
C TRP A 211 5.69 -4.68 11.45
N ASP A 212 6.69 -5.31 12.02
CA ASP A 212 6.50 -6.50 12.84
C ASP A 212 6.06 -6.07 14.26
N PHE A 213 4.74 -5.92 14.45
CA PHE A 213 4.16 -5.61 15.75
C PHE A 213 4.13 -6.82 16.70
N TYR A 214 4.55 -7.99 16.24
CA TYR A 214 4.45 -9.25 16.96
C TYR A 214 5.79 -9.78 17.46
N THR A 215 6.62 -8.94 18.07
CA THR A 215 7.89 -9.36 18.68
C THR A 215 7.72 -10.05 20.05
N LYS A 216 6.77 -10.94 20.23
CA LYS A 216 6.75 -11.81 21.42
C LYS A 216 6.79 -13.29 21.00
N PRO A 217 7.82 -14.03 21.44
CA PRO A 217 7.97 -15.43 21.13
C PRO A 217 7.10 -16.24 22.07
N ALA A 218 5.99 -16.80 21.61
CA ALA A 218 5.33 -17.97 22.19
C ALA A 218 3.96 -18.31 21.58
N LYS A 219 3.55 -17.69 20.43
CA LYS A 219 2.41 -18.23 19.67
C LYS A 219 2.89 -18.52 18.26
N PRO A 220 2.43 -19.59 17.61
CA PRO A 220 2.83 -19.87 16.23
C PRO A 220 2.52 -18.66 15.35
N VAL A 221 3.56 -18.08 14.73
CA VAL A 221 3.44 -16.94 13.85
C VAL A 221 2.70 -17.43 12.61
N GLY A 222 1.51 -16.92 12.34
CA GLY A 222 0.81 -17.18 11.08
C GLY A 222 1.45 -16.37 9.95
N VAL A 223 1.76 -17.01 8.82
CA VAL A 223 2.25 -16.37 7.60
C VAL A 223 1.10 -16.30 6.62
N GLY A 224 0.69 -15.10 6.23
CA GLY A 224 -0.33 -14.85 5.22
C GLY A 224 0.28 -14.50 3.86
N TYR A 225 -0.40 -14.87 2.78
CA TYR A 225 0.00 -14.54 1.42
C TYR A 225 -1.08 -13.73 0.71
N VAL A 226 -0.64 -12.77 -0.11
CA VAL A 226 -1.48 -12.11 -1.10
C VAL A 226 -1.10 -12.68 -2.45
N TRP A 227 -1.95 -13.55 -2.98
CA TRP A 227 -1.67 -14.30 -4.21
C TRP A 227 -1.69 -13.44 -5.48
N ASN A 228 -2.44 -12.34 -5.51
CA ASN A 228 -2.46 -11.43 -6.65
C ASN A 228 -1.07 -10.87 -6.97
N SER A 229 -0.71 -10.82 -8.26
CA SER A 229 0.58 -10.25 -8.66
C SER A 229 0.61 -8.73 -8.49
N ASN A 230 1.66 -8.20 -7.92
CA ASN A 230 1.86 -6.75 -7.76
C ASN A 230 3.18 -6.23 -8.34
N PHE A 231 4.12 -7.13 -8.67
CA PHE A 231 5.44 -6.85 -9.27
C PHE A 231 6.33 -5.86 -8.49
N THR A 232 6.05 -5.63 -7.20
CA THR A 232 6.79 -4.64 -6.38
C THR A 232 8.06 -5.19 -5.72
N GLY A 233 8.25 -6.50 -5.78
CA GLY A 233 9.36 -7.23 -5.16
C GLY A 233 8.88 -8.27 -4.16
N LEU A 234 9.79 -9.18 -3.81
CA LEU A 234 9.59 -10.20 -2.77
C LEU A 234 10.54 -9.95 -1.61
N HIS A 235 10.11 -10.34 -0.44
CA HIS A 235 10.97 -10.36 0.74
C HIS A 235 10.72 -11.62 1.53
N PHE A 236 11.67 -12.55 1.51
CA PHE A 236 11.63 -13.74 2.35
C PHE A 236 12.29 -13.44 3.70
N PRO A 237 11.66 -13.83 4.83
CA PRO A 237 12.29 -13.74 6.15
C PRO A 237 13.59 -14.55 6.20
N LYS A 238 14.58 -14.12 6.99
CA LYS A 238 15.82 -14.90 7.17
C LYS A 238 15.58 -16.25 7.85
N LYS A 239 14.56 -16.33 8.70
CA LYS A 239 14.17 -17.55 9.41
C LYS A 239 13.13 -18.27 8.59
N VAL A 240 13.46 -19.47 8.14
CA VAL A 240 12.53 -20.35 7.42
C VAL A 240 11.43 -20.84 8.37
N THR A 241 10.17 -20.70 7.96
CA THR A 241 9.00 -21.08 8.75
C THR A 241 8.23 -22.20 8.03
N PRO A 242 8.05 -23.39 8.62
CA PRO A 242 7.18 -24.43 8.09
C PRO A 242 5.72 -23.96 8.07
N LEU A 243 5.11 -23.98 6.90
CA LEU A 243 3.73 -23.53 6.68
C LEU A 243 2.73 -24.69 6.67
N LEU A 244 3.07 -25.75 5.94
CA LEU A 244 2.25 -26.94 5.76
C LEU A 244 3.09 -28.20 5.93
N THR A 245 2.47 -29.26 6.42
CA THR A 245 2.97 -30.63 6.31
C THR A 245 1.94 -31.41 5.49
N ILE A 246 2.37 -32.03 4.40
CA ILE A 246 1.46 -32.67 3.45
C ILE A 246 1.86 -34.13 3.28
N ARG A 247 0.97 -35.04 3.65
CA ARG A 247 1.15 -36.47 3.38
C ARG A 247 0.58 -36.78 2.01
N ALA A 248 1.47 -37.09 1.07
CA ALA A 248 1.16 -37.35 -0.34
C ALA A 248 2.24 -38.24 -0.95
N PRO A 249 2.04 -38.80 -2.17
CA PRO A 249 3.07 -39.55 -2.88
C PRO A 249 4.39 -38.78 -3.01
N SER A 250 5.51 -39.48 -3.03
CA SER A 250 6.88 -38.91 -3.10
C SER A 250 7.23 -38.23 -4.43
N ARG A 251 6.30 -38.18 -5.36
CA ARG A 251 6.49 -37.55 -6.65
C ARG A 251 6.45 -36.03 -6.52
N PRO A 252 7.41 -35.28 -7.09
CA PRO A 252 7.42 -33.84 -7.05
C PRO A 252 6.18 -33.24 -7.73
N THR A 253 5.47 -32.38 -7.01
CA THR A 253 4.33 -31.61 -7.52
C THR A 253 4.30 -30.25 -6.85
N TYR A 254 3.64 -29.28 -7.47
CA TYR A 254 3.41 -27.98 -6.83
C TYR A 254 2.08 -27.99 -6.09
N TRP A 255 2.03 -27.29 -4.97
CA TRP A 255 0.86 -27.18 -4.12
C TRP A 255 0.11 -25.90 -4.44
N ARG A 256 -0.97 -26.01 -5.18
CA ARG A 256 -1.76 -24.89 -5.65
C ARG A 256 -2.76 -24.44 -4.58
N ALA A 257 -2.74 -23.14 -4.26
CA ALA A 257 -3.74 -22.48 -3.43
C ALA A 257 -4.85 -21.87 -4.30
N THR A 258 -4.49 -21.12 -5.35
CA THR A 258 -5.44 -20.45 -6.22
C THR A 258 -4.93 -20.29 -7.66
N THR A 259 -5.76 -19.74 -8.55
CA THR A 259 -5.40 -19.34 -9.90
C THR A 259 -5.68 -17.86 -10.14
N LEU A 260 -4.81 -17.21 -10.91
CA LEU A 260 -4.94 -15.82 -11.32
C LEU A 260 -5.26 -15.80 -12.81
N ASP A 261 -6.54 -15.66 -13.12
CA ASP A 261 -7.08 -15.85 -14.46
C ASP A 261 -7.31 -14.53 -15.19
N VAL A 262 -7.42 -13.41 -14.48
CA VAL A 262 -7.67 -12.08 -15.05
C VAL A 262 -6.39 -11.28 -15.10
N PHE A 263 -6.03 -10.85 -16.31
CA PHE A 263 -4.99 -9.85 -16.53
C PHE A 263 -5.64 -8.47 -16.77
N ASP A 264 -5.40 -7.51 -15.86
CA ASP A 264 -6.03 -6.17 -15.90
C ASP A 264 -5.24 -5.13 -16.72
N GLY A 265 -4.30 -5.58 -17.55
CA GLY A 265 -3.36 -4.70 -18.27
C GLY A 265 -2.10 -4.37 -17.49
N ARG A 266 -2.00 -4.75 -16.22
CA ARG A 266 -0.83 -4.56 -15.37
C ARG A 266 -0.52 -5.76 -14.48
N ASN A 267 -1.55 -6.29 -13.81
CA ASN A 267 -1.43 -7.33 -12.78
C ASN A 267 -2.30 -8.53 -13.15
N TRP A 268 -1.87 -9.71 -12.70
CA TRP A 268 -2.70 -10.90 -12.69
C TRP A 268 -3.49 -10.95 -11.40
N ARG A 269 -4.78 -11.25 -11.51
CA ARG A 269 -5.71 -11.33 -10.37
C ARG A 269 -6.54 -12.59 -10.44
N GLU A 270 -6.95 -13.05 -9.29
CA GLU A 270 -7.93 -14.11 -9.15
C GLU A 270 -9.27 -13.66 -9.71
N LYS A 271 -9.87 -14.49 -10.55
CA LYS A 271 -11.24 -14.30 -11.01
C LYS A 271 -12.19 -14.83 -9.94
N LYS A 272 -13.21 -14.05 -9.61
CA LYS A 272 -14.38 -14.60 -8.95
C LYS A 272 -15.14 -15.44 -9.97
N GLY A 273 -14.76 -16.71 -10.09
CA GLY A 273 -15.39 -17.66 -10.97
C GLY A 273 -16.84 -17.94 -10.60
N ALA A 274 -17.61 -18.50 -11.54
CA ALA A 274 -18.91 -19.05 -11.22
C ALA A 274 -18.74 -20.15 -10.15
N ALA A 275 -19.61 -20.14 -9.14
CA ALA A 275 -19.60 -21.17 -8.10
C ALA A 275 -19.87 -22.56 -8.74
N VAL A 276 -19.06 -23.53 -8.35
CA VAL A 276 -19.25 -24.93 -8.75
C VAL A 276 -19.97 -25.63 -7.59
N PRO A 277 -21.21 -26.07 -7.76
CA PRO A 277 -21.91 -26.79 -6.71
C PRO A 277 -21.24 -28.18 -6.51
N PRO A 278 -20.82 -28.51 -5.28
CA PRO A 278 -20.24 -29.80 -5.01
C PRO A 278 -21.32 -30.91 -4.94
N ILE A 279 -20.92 -32.12 -5.29
CA ILE A 279 -21.70 -33.32 -5.01
C ILE A 279 -21.12 -33.93 -3.73
N ARG A 280 -21.94 -34.02 -2.66
CA ARG A 280 -21.48 -34.55 -1.38
C ARG A 280 -21.61 -36.06 -1.31
N ILE A 281 -20.49 -36.76 -1.18
CA ILE A 281 -20.39 -38.20 -1.09
C ILE A 281 -19.56 -38.59 0.14
N GLY A 282 -20.19 -39.19 1.16
CA GLY A 282 -19.47 -39.70 2.32
C GLY A 282 -18.65 -38.64 3.09
N GLY A 283 -19.15 -37.41 3.20
CA GLY A 283 -18.47 -36.31 3.87
C GLY A 283 -17.44 -35.54 2.99
N ARG A 284 -17.27 -36.01 1.76
CA ARG A 284 -16.39 -35.38 0.75
C ARG A 284 -17.21 -34.60 -0.27
N ASP A 285 -16.78 -33.38 -0.56
CA ASP A 285 -17.35 -32.50 -1.57
C ASP A 285 -16.63 -32.73 -2.90
N GLU A 286 -17.29 -33.26 -3.92
CA GLU A 286 -16.73 -33.59 -5.23
C GLU A 286 -17.15 -32.54 -6.28
N LEU A 287 -16.19 -31.99 -7.04
CA LEU A 287 -16.43 -30.94 -8.05
C LEU A 287 -16.61 -31.51 -9.47
N LEU A 288 -17.37 -32.59 -9.60
CA LEU A 288 -17.56 -33.26 -10.89
C LEU A 288 -18.33 -32.44 -11.93
N ALA A 289 -19.05 -31.40 -11.49
CA ALA A 289 -19.74 -30.44 -12.33
C ALA A 289 -18.83 -29.32 -12.85
N ASP A 290 -17.55 -29.26 -12.44
CA ASP A 290 -16.62 -28.25 -12.92
C ASP A 290 -16.41 -28.39 -14.44
N PRO A 291 -16.75 -27.34 -15.24
CA PRO A 291 -16.62 -27.39 -16.70
C PRO A 291 -15.16 -27.41 -17.18
N GLU A 292 -14.22 -27.00 -16.33
CA GLU A 292 -12.79 -27.05 -16.60
C GLU A 292 -12.17 -28.42 -16.29
N LEU A 293 -12.89 -29.31 -15.67
CA LEU A 293 -12.40 -30.64 -15.36
C LEU A 293 -12.53 -31.56 -16.59
N PRO A 294 -11.41 -32.09 -17.15
CA PRO A 294 -11.48 -33.00 -18.26
C PRO A 294 -12.13 -34.33 -17.88
N ALA A 295 -12.66 -35.07 -18.85
CA ALA A 295 -13.31 -36.36 -18.60
C ALA A 295 -12.43 -37.34 -17.79
N ALA A 296 -11.12 -37.33 -18.04
CA ALA A 296 -10.16 -38.14 -17.28
C ALA A 296 -10.04 -37.74 -15.80
N GLY A 297 -10.28 -36.48 -15.48
CA GLY A 297 -10.25 -35.94 -14.13
C GLY A 297 -11.49 -36.32 -13.31
N ARG A 298 -12.57 -36.78 -13.96
CA ARG A 298 -13.80 -37.26 -13.29
C ARG A 298 -13.71 -38.72 -12.82
N ASP A 299 -12.62 -39.42 -13.18
CA ASP A 299 -12.39 -40.80 -12.74
C ASP A 299 -11.62 -40.80 -11.38
N PRO A 300 -12.25 -41.23 -10.26
CA PRO A 300 -11.62 -41.25 -8.93
C PRO A 300 -10.36 -42.11 -8.86
N ARG A 301 -10.16 -43.07 -9.76
CA ARG A 301 -8.96 -43.93 -9.84
C ARG A 301 -7.72 -43.16 -10.23
N ARG A 302 -7.89 -41.95 -10.79
CA ARG A 302 -6.82 -41.05 -11.24
C ARG A 302 -6.53 -39.95 -10.25
N TRP A 303 -7.19 -39.95 -9.11
CA TRP A 303 -7.01 -38.94 -8.09
C TRP A 303 -5.87 -39.28 -7.15
N ILE A 304 -5.14 -38.26 -6.75
CA ILE A 304 -4.12 -38.37 -5.72
C ILE A 304 -4.69 -37.73 -4.46
N ARG A 305 -4.62 -38.48 -3.35
CA ARG A 305 -5.03 -37.97 -2.03
C ARG A 305 -3.88 -37.23 -1.38
N GLN A 306 -4.15 -36.07 -0.79
CA GLN A 306 -3.27 -35.30 0.06
C GLN A 306 -3.95 -35.07 1.41
N ASP A 307 -3.26 -35.42 2.50
CA ASP A 307 -3.68 -35.05 3.85
C ASP A 307 -2.80 -33.91 4.32
N VAL A 308 -3.40 -32.73 4.47
CA VAL A 308 -2.70 -31.48 4.76
C VAL A 308 -2.87 -31.10 6.21
N GLN A 309 -1.79 -30.75 6.89
CA GLN A 309 -1.79 -30.16 8.21
C GLN A 309 -1.21 -28.75 8.16
N VAL A 310 -1.97 -27.79 8.62
CA VAL A 310 -1.55 -26.38 8.73
C VAL A 310 -0.58 -26.21 9.91
N ARG A 311 0.59 -25.63 9.66
CA ARG A 311 1.60 -25.32 10.68
C ARG A 311 1.61 -23.84 11.05
N ALA A 312 1.71 -22.99 10.04
CA ALA A 312 1.75 -21.55 10.24
C ALA A 312 1.06 -20.76 9.11
N LEU A 313 0.56 -21.43 8.07
CA LEU A 313 -0.14 -20.76 6.98
C LEU A 313 -1.44 -20.15 7.48
N ARG A 314 -1.66 -18.87 7.14
CA ARG A 314 -2.95 -18.18 7.29
C ARG A 314 -3.44 -17.83 5.90
N ASP A 315 -4.29 -18.69 5.37
CA ASP A 315 -4.88 -18.52 4.05
C ASP A 315 -6.34 -18.97 4.10
N ASN A 316 -7.16 -18.40 3.27
CA ASN A 316 -8.56 -18.77 3.11
C ASN A 316 -8.78 -19.69 1.89
N HIS A 317 -7.73 -20.35 1.40
CA HIS A 317 -7.80 -21.34 0.34
C HIS A 317 -7.33 -22.71 0.85
N PHE A 318 -8.00 -23.77 0.40
CA PHE A 318 -7.42 -25.09 0.52
C PHE A 318 -6.32 -25.30 -0.53
N THR A 319 -5.17 -25.75 -0.07
CA THR A 319 -4.01 -26.05 -0.93
C THR A 319 -4.02 -27.52 -1.34
N GLY A 320 -3.85 -27.80 -2.64
CA GLY A 320 -3.77 -29.17 -3.17
C GLY A 320 -2.85 -29.30 -4.37
N ALA A 321 -2.50 -30.51 -4.76
CA ALA A 321 -1.69 -30.79 -5.94
C ALA A 321 -2.49 -30.56 -7.24
N GLY A 322 -1.82 -30.30 -8.35
CA GLY A 322 -2.44 -30.29 -9.69
C GLY A 322 -3.76 -29.55 -9.77
N VAL A 323 -4.82 -30.23 -10.23
CA VAL A 323 -6.19 -29.71 -10.23
C VAL A 323 -6.99 -30.41 -9.12
N PRO A 324 -7.26 -29.73 -7.99
CA PRO A 324 -8.12 -30.28 -6.95
C PRO A 324 -9.53 -30.57 -7.46
N VAL A 325 -10.05 -31.75 -7.17
CA VAL A 325 -11.34 -32.23 -7.66
C VAL A 325 -12.29 -32.64 -6.54
N ALA A 326 -11.76 -32.91 -5.34
CA ALA A 326 -12.60 -33.19 -4.19
C ALA A 326 -11.92 -32.76 -2.89
N PHE A 327 -12.75 -32.44 -1.90
CA PHE A 327 -12.29 -31.90 -0.62
C PHE A 327 -13.06 -32.54 0.54
N GLU A 328 -12.39 -32.75 1.65
CA GLU A 328 -13.01 -33.06 2.94
C GLU A 328 -12.82 -31.85 3.86
N PRO A 329 -13.79 -30.90 3.84
CA PRO A 329 -13.62 -29.60 4.46
C PRO A 329 -13.81 -29.58 5.97
N GLY A 330 -14.24 -30.70 6.57
CA GLY A 330 -14.61 -30.77 7.98
C GLY A 330 -15.84 -29.88 8.28
N SER A 331 -15.71 -28.99 9.25
CA SER A 331 -16.78 -28.04 9.65
C SER A 331 -16.65 -26.64 8.97
N HIS A 332 -15.70 -26.46 8.07
CA HIS A 332 -15.50 -25.16 7.43
C HIS A 332 -16.54 -24.90 6.33
N PRO A 333 -17.19 -23.71 6.33
CA PRO A 333 -17.95 -23.24 5.18
C PRO A 333 -17.00 -22.98 4.00
N VAL A 334 -17.25 -23.63 2.87
CA VAL A 334 -16.40 -23.55 1.67
C VAL A 334 -17.25 -23.18 0.46
N THR A 335 -16.74 -22.25 -0.33
CA THR A 335 -17.26 -21.94 -1.66
C THR A 335 -16.26 -22.43 -2.70
N TYR A 336 -16.74 -23.23 -3.65
CA TYR A 336 -15.91 -23.77 -4.71
C TYR A 336 -16.06 -22.95 -5.99
N ALA A 337 -14.93 -22.64 -6.64
CA ALA A 337 -14.88 -21.98 -7.93
C ALA A 337 -14.34 -22.94 -9.01
N GLN A 338 -14.53 -22.55 -10.28
CA GLN A 338 -14.03 -23.30 -11.44
C GLN A 338 -12.50 -23.49 -11.35
N GLY A 339 -12.01 -24.57 -11.92
CA GLY A 339 -10.60 -24.94 -11.89
C GLY A 339 -10.14 -25.54 -10.57
N GLY A 340 -11.06 -25.97 -9.70
CA GLY A 340 -10.75 -26.64 -8.43
C GLY A 340 -10.18 -25.69 -7.37
N VAL A 341 -10.65 -24.44 -7.31
CA VAL A 341 -10.29 -23.49 -6.25
C VAL A 341 -11.35 -23.55 -5.15
N ALA A 342 -10.91 -23.65 -3.90
CA ALA A 342 -11.79 -23.72 -2.74
C ALA A 342 -11.50 -22.56 -1.78
N HIS A 343 -12.50 -21.71 -1.56
CA HIS A 343 -12.45 -20.54 -0.68
C HIS A 343 -13.15 -20.83 0.64
N LEU A 344 -12.46 -20.54 1.73
CA LEU A 344 -13.02 -20.59 3.07
C LEU A 344 -13.51 -19.19 3.49
N GLU A 345 -14.52 -19.14 4.35
CA GLU A 345 -14.95 -17.87 4.96
C GLU A 345 -13.91 -17.32 5.93
N ASP A 346 -13.27 -18.21 6.71
CA ASP A 346 -12.22 -17.89 7.68
C ASP A 346 -10.92 -18.59 7.31
N SER A 347 -9.78 -17.96 7.62
CA SER A 347 -8.46 -18.56 7.43
C SER A 347 -8.28 -19.77 8.36
N LEU A 348 -7.62 -20.80 7.84
CA LEU A 348 -7.26 -21.98 8.61
C LEU A 348 -6.34 -21.63 9.79
N ALA A 349 -6.56 -22.28 10.92
CA ALA A 349 -5.74 -22.13 12.10
C ALA A 349 -4.59 -23.14 12.15
N PRO A 350 -3.45 -22.81 12.78
CA PRO A 350 -2.36 -23.76 13.02
C PRO A 350 -2.85 -25.00 13.78
N GLY A 351 -2.50 -26.18 13.24
CA GLY A 351 -2.92 -27.47 13.77
C GLY A 351 -4.12 -28.10 13.05
N GLU A 352 -4.88 -27.31 12.30
CA GLU A 352 -6.00 -27.81 11.50
C GLU A 352 -5.55 -28.76 10.40
N ARG A 353 -6.46 -29.67 10.02
CA ARG A 353 -6.23 -30.71 9.01
C ARG A 353 -7.40 -30.78 8.06
N TYR A 354 -7.09 -31.04 6.80
CA TYR A 354 -8.07 -31.32 5.76
C TYR A 354 -7.49 -32.28 4.74
N SER A 355 -8.36 -32.93 3.96
CA SER A 355 -7.94 -33.80 2.87
C SER A 355 -8.41 -33.26 1.53
N VAL A 356 -7.54 -33.37 0.52
CA VAL A 356 -7.80 -32.96 -0.87
C VAL A 356 -7.52 -34.13 -1.78
N TRP A 357 -8.35 -34.34 -2.78
CA TRP A 357 -8.09 -35.25 -3.90
C TRP A 357 -7.92 -34.43 -5.17
N SER A 358 -6.85 -34.69 -5.87
CA SER A 358 -6.48 -33.91 -7.06
C SER A 358 -6.25 -34.82 -8.27
N TYR A 359 -6.65 -34.31 -9.42
CA TYR A 359 -6.27 -34.88 -10.72
C TYR A 359 -4.96 -34.29 -11.19
N GLU A 360 -3.98 -35.14 -11.49
CA GLU A 360 -2.69 -34.75 -12.03
C GLU A 360 -2.42 -35.49 -13.34
N ALA A 361 -2.58 -34.82 -14.46
CA ALA A 361 -2.33 -35.42 -15.76
C ALA A 361 -0.84 -35.60 -16.03
N GLN A 362 -0.48 -36.72 -16.67
CA GLN A 362 0.92 -37.06 -16.99
C GLN A 362 1.04 -37.46 -18.49
N PRO A 363 0.86 -36.49 -19.40
CA PRO A 363 1.07 -36.74 -20.81
C PRO A 363 2.56 -36.91 -21.14
N THR A 364 2.83 -37.56 -22.28
CA THR A 364 4.16 -37.51 -22.90
C THR A 364 4.24 -36.33 -23.91
N PRO A 365 5.44 -35.82 -24.20
CA PRO A 365 5.64 -34.79 -25.23
C PRO A 365 5.00 -35.12 -26.57
N GLN A 366 5.12 -36.37 -27.02
CA GLN A 366 4.55 -36.84 -28.30
C GLN A 366 3.03 -36.73 -28.30
N ARG A 367 2.39 -37.16 -27.20
CA ARG A 367 0.91 -37.09 -27.08
C ARG A 367 0.42 -35.63 -27.08
N LEU A 368 1.15 -34.72 -26.43
CA LEU A 368 0.79 -33.31 -26.40
C LEU A 368 0.97 -32.66 -27.78
N ALA A 369 2.06 -32.99 -28.49
CA ALA A 369 2.33 -32.46 -29.81
C ALA A 369 1.27 -32.88 -30.87
N ALA A 370 0.62 -34.03 -30.66
CA ALA A 370 -0.41 -34.56 -31.55
C ALA A 370 -1.81 -33.98 -31.26
N LEU A 371 -2.01 -33.17 -30.25
CA LEU A 371 -3.32 -32.63 -29.89
C LEU A 371 -3.74 -31.48 -30.81
N PRO A 372 -5.02 -31.46 -31.26
CA PRO A 372 -5.56 -30.30 -31.94
C PRO A 372 -5.78 -29.11 -31.02
N ALA A 373 -5.68 -27.89 -31.53
CA ALA A 373 -5.94 -26.68 -30.75
C ALA A 373 -7.47 -26.43 -30.61
N ARG A 374 -8.16 -27.32 -29.90
CA ARG A 374 -9.61 -27.21 -29.64
C ARG A 374 -9.82 -26.91 -28.17
N TYR A 375 -10.43 -25.78 -27.89
CA TYR A 375 -10.65 -25.31 -26.51
C TYR A 375 -12.16 -25.23 -26.21
N PRO A 376 -12.62 -25.64 -25.02
CA PRO A 376 -13.98 -25.40 -24.56
C PRO A 376 -14.32 -23.91 -24.58
N GLU A 377 -15.59 -23.59 -24.78
CA GLU A 377 -16.06 -22.21 -24.86
C GLU A 377 -15.67 -21.41 -23.63
N GLN A 378 -15.86 -21.96 -22.44
CA GLN A 378 -15.56 -21.32 -21.15
C GLN A 378 -14.08 -20.98 -21.03
N VAL A 379 -13.18 -21.91 -21.37
CA VAL A 379 -11.72 -21.71 -21.35
C VAL A 379 -11.29 -20.71 -22.41
N ARG A 380 -11.93 -20.74 -23.59
CA ARG A 380 -11.64 -19.83 -24.69
C ARG A 380 -12.03 -18.40 -24.36
N THR A 381 -13.17 -18.19 -23.72
CA THR A 381 -13.67 -16.84 -23.37
C THR A 381 -12.92 -16.24 -22.18
N ALA A 382 -12.55 -17.05 -21.20
CA ALA A 382 -11.91 -16.57 -19.98
C ALA A 382 -10.39 -16.46 -20.12
N ASP A 383 -9.76 -17.52 -20.66
CA ASP A 383 -8.31 -17.70 -20.56
C ASP A 383 -7.53 -17.31 -21.82
N LEU A 384 -8.21 -16.67 -22.79
CA LEU A 384 -7.61 -15.94 -23.90
C LEU A 384 -7.72 -14.42 -23.74
N GLU A 385 -8.36 -13.91 -22.68
CA GLU A 385 -8.38 -12.47 -22.43
C GLU A 385 -6.97 -11.94 -22.13
N VAL A 386 -6.55 -10.95 -22.90
CA VAL A 386 -5.26 -10.25 -22.75
C VAL A 386 -5.42 -8.88 -22.10
N GLU A 387 -6.64 -8.38 -22.03
CA GLU A 387 -7.13 -7.23 -21.28
C GLU A 387 -8.63 -7.48 -21.00
N PRO A 388 -9.23 -6.83 -20.00
CA PRO A 388 -10.65 -7.03 -19.71
C PRO A 388 -11.54 -6.80 -20.93
N GLY A 389 -12.29 -7.83 -21.32
CA GLY A 389 -13.16 -7.81 -22.48
C GLY A 389 -12.45 -7.90 -23.84
N VAL A 390 -11.14 -8.14 -23.88
CA VAL A 390 -10.34 -8.26 -25.11
C VAL A 390 -9.66 -9.63 -25.14
N ALA A 391 -10.23 -10.57 -25.86
CA ALA A 391 -9.65 -11.91 -26.05
C ALA A 391 -8.77 -11.97 -27.30
N ALA A 392 -7.64 -12.68 -27.21
CA ALA A 392 -6.85 -13.02 -28.37
C ALA A 392 -7.54 -14.13 -29.18
N PRO A 393 -7.42 -14.13 -30.51
CA PRO A 393 -7.97 -15.21 -31.33
C PRO A 393 -7.28 -16.54 -31.01
N PRO A 394 -8.01 -17.67 -31.00
CA PRO A 394 -7.45 -18.98 -30.67
C PRO A 394 -6.30 -19.37 -31.63
N PHE A 395 -5.42 -20.24 -31.13
CA PHE A 395 -4.34 -20.83 -31.94
C PHE A 395 -4.92 -21.56 -33.17
N GLY A 396 -4.37 -21.29 -34.34
CA GLY A 396 -4.85 -21.87 -35.61
C GLY A 396 -6.15 -21.26 -36.17
N ALA A 397 -6.69 -20.19 -35.57
CA ALA A 397 -7.88 -19.51 -36.09
C ALA A 397 -7.63 -18.96 -37.49
N PRO A 398 -8.64 -19.02 -38.41
CA PRO A 398 -8.53 -18.43 -39.74
C PRO A 398 -8.24 -16.92 -39.69
N ASN A 399 -7.37 -16.42 -40.55
CA ASN A 399 -6.99 -15.00 -40.56
C ASN A 399 -6.52 -14.42 -39.22
N ARG A 400 -5.93 -15.27 -38.38
CA ARG A 400 -5.52 -14.93 -37.03
C ARG A 400 -4.69 -13.65 -36.96
N GLU A 401 -3.74 -13.44 -37.87
CA GLU A 401 -2.88 -12.25 -37.87
C GLU A 401 -3.68 -10.94 -38.00
N ARG A 402 -4.74 -10.95 -38.83
CA ARG A 402 -5.64 -9.79 -38.97
C ARG A 402 -6.44 -9.54 -37.70
N GLN A 403 -6.91 -10.60 -37.06
CA GLN A 403 -7.65 -10.50 -35.80
C GLN A 403 -6.74 -10.00 -34.66
N VAL A 404 -5.51 -10.49 -34.56
CA VAL A 404 -4.51 -10.01 -33.62
C VAL A 404 -4.18 -8.53 -33.84
N ALA A 405 -4.09 -8.08 -35.09
CA ALA A 405 -3.87 -6.67 -35.39
C ALA A 405 -5.01 -5.78 -34.87
N VAL A 406 -6.26 -6.30 -34.82
CA VAL A 406 -7.39 -5.59 -34.18
C VAL A 406 -7.23 -5.50 -32.67
N VAL A 407 -6.83 -6.58 -32.03
CA VAL A 407 -6.52 -6.59 -30.59
C VAL A 407 -5.48 -5.50 -30.27
N PHE A 408 -4.41 -5.41 -31.05
CA PHE A 408 -3.34 -4.43 -30.80
C PHE A 408 -3.67 -2.99 -31.16
N ARG A 409 -4.76 -2.71 -31.85
CA ARG A 409 -5.24 -1.32 -31.99
C ARG A 409 -5.72 -0.74 -30.64
N ARG A 410 -6.16 -1.60 -29.73
CA ARG A 410 -6.67 -1.25 -28.40
C ARG A 410 -5.62 -1.41 -27.30
N SER A 411 -4.65 -2.31 -27.49
CA SER A 411 -3.62 -2.62 -26.48
C SER A 411 -2.47 -1.61 -26.46
N PRO A 412 -1.90 -1.30 -25.28
CA PRO A 412 -0.74 -0.43 -25.14
C PRO A 412 0.46 -0.90 -25.98
N ARG A 413 1.20 0.03 -26.59
CA ARG A 413 2.39 -0.28 -27.41
C ARG A 413 3.43 -1.21 -26.75
N PRO A 414 3.70 -1.15 -25.43
CA PRO A 414 4.62 -2.07 -24.77
C PRO A 414 4.20 -3.55 -24.91
N TYR A 415 2.92 -3.88 -24.88
CA TYR A 415 2.45 -5.26 -25.02
C TYR A 415 2.52 -5.77 -26.47
N GLN A 416 2.47 -4.89 -27.46
CA GLN A 416 2.78 -5.27 -28.85
C GLN A 416 4.23 -5.77 -28.97
N ALA A 417 5.17 -5.19 -28.21
CA ALA A 417 6.56 -5.67 -28.17
C ALA A 417 6.68 -7.03 -27.49
N VAL A 418 5.86 -7.30 -26.44
CA VAL A 418 5.78 -8.63 -25.81
C VAL A 418 5.30 -9.68 -26.82
N TYR A 419 4.23 -9.39 -27.55
CA TYR A 419 3.75 -10.29 -28.61
C TYR A 419 4.79 -10.54 -29.71
N ARG A 420 5.43 -9.47 -30.21
CA ARG A 420 6.52 -9.63 -31.22
C ARG A 420 7.67 -10.48 -30.69
N THR A 421 7.96 -10.37 -29.40
CA THR A 421 8.98 -11.21 -28.77
C THR A 421 8.51 -12.65 -28.67
N ALA A 422 7.25 -12.90 -28.27
CA ALA A 422 6.69 -14.25 -28.29
C ALA A 422 6.80 -14.89 -29.66
N ARG A 423 6.33 -14.19 -30.73
CA ARG A 423 6.44 -14.64 -32.12
C ARG A 423 7.86 -14.91 -32.57
N ARG A 424 8.82 -14.10 -32.15
CA ARG A 424 10.25 -14.32 -32.47
C ARG A 424 10.79 -15.59 -31.81
N VAL A 425 10.39 -15.84 -30.53
CA VAL A 425 10.86 -16.99 -29.77
C VAL A 425 10.30 -18.29 -30.34
N VAL A 426 9.00 -18.35 -30.63
CA VAL A 426 8.34 -19.57 -31.07
C VAL A 426 8.28 -19.72 -32.60
N GLY A 427 8.60 -18.68 -33.35
CA GLY A 427 8.45 -18.69 -34.82
C GLY A 427 7.00 -18.96 -35.24
N GLU A 428 6.80 -20.03 -36.00
CA GLU A 428 5.47 -20.56 -36.37
C GLU A 428 5.33 -21.97 -35.78
N PRO A 429 4.85 -22.09 -34.52
CA PRO A 429 4.79 -23.37 -33.86
C PRO A 429 3.74 -24.28 -34.49
N ALA A 430 4.07 -25.59 -34.66
CA ALA A 430 3.17 -26.57 -35.28
C ALA A 430 1.93 -26.85 -34.42
N ASN A 431 2.07 -26.70 -33.11
CA ASN A 431 1.06 -27.02 -32.15
C ASN A 431 1.22 -26.18 -30.89
N PRO A 432 0.19 -26.06 -30.04
CA PRO A 432 0.25 -25.30 -28.79
C PRO A 432 1.34 -25.75 -27.82
N TYR A 433 1.64 -27.06 -27.79
CA TYR A 433 2.65 -27.60 -26.89
C TYR A 433 4.06 -27.14 -27.28
N ALA A 434 4.39 -27.12 -28.57
CA ALA A 434 5.67 -26.62 -29.04
C ALA A 434 5.90 -25.17 -28.60
N ALA A 435 4.87 -24.31 -28.75
CA ALA A 435 4.96 -22.93 -28.31
C ALA A 435 5.16 -22.79 -26.78
N ALA A 436 4.46 -23.58 -25.99
CA ALA A 436 4.61 -23.58 -24.53
C ALA A 436 6.01 -24.01 -24.10
N LEU A 437 6.53 -25.09 -24.72
CA LEU A 437 7.85 -25.64 -24.42
C LEU A 437 8.98 -24.69 -24.80
N GLU A 438 8.88 -24.03 -25.95
CA GLU A 438 9.86 -23.06 -26.43
C GLU A 438 9.89 -21.80 -25.58
N LEU A 439 8.73 -21.27 -25.15
CA LEU A 439 8.66 -20.14 -24.23
C LEU A 439 9.24 -20.49 -22.86
N GLU A 440 8.87 -21.64 -22.30
CA GLU A 440 9.41 -22.11 -21.02
C GLU A 440 10.93 -22.23 -21.11
N GLY A 441 11.43 -22.92 -22.14
CA GLY A 441 12.87 -23.08 -22.37
C GLY A 441 13.60 -21.76 -22.55
N TRP A 442 13.00 -20.80 -23.26
CA TRP A 442 13.57 -19.48 -23.46
C TRP A 442 13.75 -18.70 -22.16
N PHE A 443 12.75 -18.69 -21.32
CA PHE A 443 12.86 -18.06 -19.99
C PHE A 443 13.92 -18.74 -19.11
N ARG A 444 14.09 -20.06 -19.24
CA ARG A 444 15.07 -20.86 -18.47
C ARG A 444 16.47 -20.91 -19.08
N SER A 445 16.68 -20.33 -20.26
CA SER A 445 17.94 -20.43 -21.03
C SER A 445 19.12 -19.62 -20.47
N GLY A 446 18.97 -18.95 -19.33
CA GLY A 446 20.00 -18.07 -18.76
C GLY A 446 19.99 -16.64 -19.33
N ALA A 447 19.09 -16.35 -20.29
CA ALA A 447 18.89 -14.99 -20.80
C ALA A 447 18.16 -14.07 -19.79
N PHE A 448 17.55 -14.65 -18.77
CA PHE A 448 16.84 -13.99 -17.69
C PHE A 448 17.47 -14.30 -16.33
N GLN A 449 17.43 -13.35 -15.43
CA GLN A 449 17.97 -13.47 -14.08
C GLN A 449 16.84 -13.42 -13.06
N TYR A 450 16.85 -14.37 -12.10
CA TYR A 450 15.97 -14.30 -10.93
C TYR A 450 16.43 -13.18 -10.01
N ASP A 451 15.53 -12.26 -9.69
CA ASP A 451 15.79 -11.11 -8.86
C ASP A 451 14.54 -10.77 -8.05
N GLU A 452 14.65 -10.84 -6.72
CA GLU A 452 13.53 -10.51 -5.81
C GLU A 452 13.21 -9.02 -5.76
N ARG A 453 14.14 -8.17 -6.20
CA ARG A 453 14.00 -6.71 -6.25
C ARG A 453 14.33 -6.17 -7.65
N PRO A 454 13.54 -6.52 -8.66
CA PRO A 454 13.83 -6.11 -10.02
C PRO A 454 13.71 -4.60 -10.19
N PRO A 455 14.49 -4.01 -11.11
CA PRO A 455 14.39 -2.59 -11.42
C PRO A 455 13.02 -2.28 -12.03
N GLN A 456 12.40 -1.19 -11.57
CA GLN A 456 11.16 -0.66 -12.10
C GLN A 456 11.45 0.40 -13.15
N ILE A 457 10.78 0.31 -14.31
CA ILE A 457 10.91 1.29 -15.40
C ILE A 457 9.68 2.20 -15.38
N ALA A 458 9.90 3.48 -15.16
CA ALA A 458 8.81 4.46 -15.11
C ALA A 458 8.02 4.49 -16.44
N GLY A 459 6.69 4.49 -16.35
CA GLY A 459 5.82 4.55 -17.53
C GLY A 459 5.72 3.27 -18.36
N VAL A 460 6.42 2.19 -18.00
CA VAL A 460 6.34 0.90 -18.70
C VAL A 460 5.69 -0.15 -17.80
N PRO A 461 4.68 -0.90 -18.29
CA PRO A 461 4.10 -1.99 -17.50
C PRO A 461 5.16 -3.05 -17.10
N PRO A 462 5.11 -3.59 -15.86
CA PRO A 462 6.16 -4.45 -15.33
C PRO A 462 6.52 -5.65 -16.20
N LEU A 463 5.51 -6.36 -16.73
CA LEU A 463 5.75 -7.53 -17.59
C LEU A 463 6.36 -7.15 -18.95
N ALA A 464 5.97 -6.01 -19.50
CA ALA A 464 6.56 -5.52 -20.73
C ALA A 464 8.03 -5.11 -20.52
N ALA A 465 8.33 -4.39 -19.43
CA ALA A 465 9.69 -4.03 -19.05
C ALA A 465 10.55 -5.29 -18.80
N PHE A 466 10.01 -6.29 -18.11
CA PHE A 466 10.69 -7.56 -17.85
C PHE A 466 11.08 -8.30 -19.14
N VAL A 467 10.13 -8.46 -20.07
CA VAL A 467 10.37 -9.22 -21.32
C VAL A 467 11.31 -8.48 -22.26
N THR A 468 11.19 -7.14 -22.36
CA THR A 468 11.84 -6.39 -23.45
C THR A 468 13.07 -5.61 -23.03
N GLN A 469 13.24 -5.31 -21.74
CA GLN A 469 14.30 -4.41 -21.28
C GLN A 469 15.14 -5.00 -20.15
N THR A 470 14.55 -5.28 -18.97
CA THR A 470 15.30 -5.60 -17.76
C THR A 470 15.80 -7.04 -17.71
N ARG A 471 15.00 -8.00 -18.17
CA ARG A 471 15.22 -9.46 -18.05
C ARG A 471 15.52 -9.91 -16.62
N ARG A 472 15.14 -9.11 -15.64
CA ARG A 472 15.32 -9.37 -14.20
C ARG A 472 13.97 -9.36 -13.53
N GLY A 473 13.65 -10.41 -12.78
CA GLY A 473 12.37 -10.55 -12.10
C GLY A 473 12.30 -11.80 -11.24
N TYR A 474 11.21 -11.95 -10.52
CA TYR A 474 10.91 -13.12 -9.70
C TYR A 474 9.73 -13.91 -10.28
N CYS A 475 9.34 -15.01 -9.65
CA CYS A 475 8.36 -15.97 -10.18
C CYS A 475 7.12 -15.31 -10.81
N GLN A 476 6.54 -14.26 -10.20
CA GLN A 476 5.38 -13.56 -10.77
C GLN A 476 5.67 -12.92 -12.14
N HIS A 477 6.89 -12.41 -12.36
CA HIS A 477 7.29 -11.86 -13.66
C HIS A 477 7.41 -12.97 -14.71
N PHE A 478 8.05 -14.07 -14.36
CA PHE A 478 8.24 -15.21 -15.26
C PHE A 478 6.91 -15.85 -15.64
N ALA A 479 6.11 -16.22 -14.63
CA ALA A 479 4.82 -16.86 -14.84
C ALA A 479 3.83 -15.91 -15.56
N GLY A 480 3.71 -14.67 -15.09
CA GLY A 480 2.81 -13.69 -15.68
C GLY A 480 3.16 -13.34 -17.13
N ALA A 481 4.47 -13.21 -17.44
CA ALA A 481 4.91 -12.94 -18.81
C ALA A 481 4.64 -14.13 -19.73
N MET A 482 4.97 -15.36 -19.33
CA MET A 482 4.74 -16.54 -20.15
C MET A 482 3.25 -16.78 -20.38
N ALA A 483 2.41 -16.67 -19.34
CA ALA A 483 0.96 -16.81 -19.48
C ALA A 483 0.38 -15.78 -20.46
N LEU A 484 0.80 -14.51 -20.36
CA LEU A 484 0.37 -13.47 -21.29
C LEU A 484 0.85 -13.72 -22.72
N MET A 485 2.10 -14.18 -22.92
CA MET A 485 2.64 -14.54 -24.22
C MET A 485 1.87 -15.72 -24.85
N LEU A 486 1.51 -16.73 -24.05
CA LEU A 486 0.67 -17.85 -24.52
C LEU A 486 -0.72 -17.37 -24.96
N ARG A 487 -1.37 -16.51 -24.17
CA ARG A 487 -2.66 -15.92 -24.53
C ARG A 487 -2.58 -15.14 -25.85
N TYR A 488 -1.55 -14.32 -26.05
CA TYR A 488 -1.32 -13.64 -27.31
C TYR A 488 -1.08 -14.60 -28.49
N LEU A 489 -0.52 -15.77 -28.23
CA LEU A 489 -0.37 -16.83 -29.24
C LEU A 489 -1.66 -17.63 -29.46
N GLY A 490 -2.73 -17.35 -28.70
CA GLY A 490 -4.02 -18.01 -28.81
C GLY A 490 -4.09 -19.33 -28.04
N ILE A 491 -3.24 -19.52 -27.06
CA ILE A 491 -3.18 -20.70 -26.19
C ILE A 491 -3.72 -20.28 -24.82
N PRO A 492 -4.86 -20.85 -24.37
CA PRO A 492 -5.41 -20.54 -23.06
C PRO A 492 -4.40 -20.83 -21.95
N ALA A 493 -4.14 -19.82 -21.14
CA ALA A 493 -3.16 -19.91 -20.07
C ALA A 493 -3.55 -19.01 -18.90
N ARG A 494 -3.15 -19.42 -17.70
CA ARG A 494 -3.33 -18.67 -16.45
C ARG A 494 -2.11 -18.77 -15.56
N VAL A 495 -2.05 -17.93 -14.55
CA VAL A 495 -1.02 -18.02 -13.51
C VAL A 495 -1.60 -18.80 -12.33
N ALA A 496 -0.94 -19.86 -11.92
CA ALA A 496 -1.25 -20.56 -10.69
C ALA A 496 -0.37 -20.02 -9.55
N ALA A 497 -0.91 -19.96 -8.36
CA ALA A 497 -0.24 -19.46 -7.17
C ALA A 497 -0.36 -20.46 -6.01
N GLY A 498 0.71 -20.60 -5.25
CA GLY A 498 0.83 -21.57 -4.17
C GLY A 498 2.27 -21.78 -3.76
N PHE A 499 2.69 -23.03 -3.71
CA PHE A 499 4.03 -23.39 -3.23
C PHE A 499 4.70 -24.41 -4.16
N THR A 500 6.03 -24.40 -4.20
CA THR A 500 6.83 -25.48 -4.79
C THR A 500 6.72 -26.75 -3.95
N THR A 501 7.38 -27.83 -4.39
CA THR A 501 7.33 -29.14 -3.73
C THR A 501 7.64 -29.12 -2.23
N GLY A 502 8.55 -28.26 -1.76
CA GLY A 502 9.13 -28.36 -0.43
C GLY A 502 10.10 -29.52 -0.30
N GLU A 503 10.35 -29.97 0.92
CA GLU A 503 11.26 -31.06 1.26
C GLU A 503 10.49 -32.33 1.65
N TYR A 504 10.87 -33.48 1.05
CA TYR A 504 10.23 -34.78 1.33
C TYR A 504 11.00 -35.58 2.38
N ASP A 505 10.33 -35.81 3.51
CA ASP A 505 10.82 -36.73 4.55
C ASP A 505 10.41 -38.17 4.22
N ARG A 506 11.40 -38.99 3.80
CA ARG A 506 11.14 -40.41 3.46
C ARG A 506 10.73 -41.25 4.65
N SER A 507 11.13 -40.89 5.86
CA SER A 507 10.83 -41.62 7.07
C SER A 507 9.37 -41.46 7.51
N LYS A 508 8.81 -40.26 7.29
CA LYS A 508 7.43 -39.90 7.65
C LYS A 508 6.45 -39.99 6.48
N HIS A 509 6.95 -40.14 5.26
CA HIS A 509 6.18 -40.11 4.02
C HIS A 509 5.40 -38.78 3.86
N GLU A 510 6.03 -37.66 4.18
CA GLU A 510 5.39 -36.33 4.15
C GLU A 510 6.29 -35.26 3.55
N TRP A 511 5.68 -34.26 2.96
CA TRP A 511 6.31 -33.05 2.46
C TRP A 511 6.24 -31.95 3.52
N THR A 512 7.33 -31.25 3.76
CA THR A 512 7.36 -30.00 4.54
C THR A 512 7.47 -28.83 3.59
N VAL A 513 6.46 -27.96 3.60
CA VAL A 513 6.38 -26.74 2.79
C VAL A 513 6.64 -25.56 3.69
N THR A 514 7.51 -24.66 3.26
CA THR A 514 7.97 -23.49 4.03
C THR A 514 7.55 -22.18 3.35
N ASP A 515 7.72 -21.06 4.06
CA ASP A 515 7.50 -19.72 3.52
C ASP A 515 8.42 -19.40 2.32
N HIS A 516 9.58 -20.05 2.21
CA HIS A 516 10.50 -19.92 1.08
C HIS A 516 10.06 -20.70 -0.16
N ASP A 517 9.07 -21.56 -0.03
CA ASP A 517 8.50 -22.34 -1.14
C ASP A 517 7.36 -21.61 -1.86
N ALA A 518 6.94 -20.42 -1.39
CA ALA A 518 5.93 -19.61 -2.05
C ALA A 518 6.33 -19.32 -3.51
N HIS A 519 5.41 -19.62 -4.44
CA HIS A 519 5.72 -19.64 -5.87
C HIS A 519 4.51 -19.37 -6.75
N THR A 520 4.79 -18.92 -7.99
CA THR A 520 3.81 -18.83 -9.07
C THR A 520 4.37 -19.49 -10.33
N TRP A 521 3.48 -20.17 -11.06
CA TRP A 521 3.81 -20.86 -12.30
C TRP A 521 2.71 -20.66 -13.33
N VAL A 522 2.87 -21.22 -14.52
CA VAL A 522 1.87 -21.15 -15.60
C VAL A 522 1.09 -22.46 -15.66
N GLU A 523 -0.20 -22.36 -15.83
CA GLU A 523 -1.04 -23.48 -16.28
C GLU A 523 -1.53 -23.17 -17.71
N ALA A 524 -1.29 -24.08 -18.64
CA ALA A 524 -1.77 -24.01 -20.01
C ALA A 524 -2.76 -25.13 -20.28
N TRP A 525 -3.83 -24.85 -21.04
CA TRP A 525 -4.90 -25.81 -21.34
C TRP A 525 -4.55 -26.70 -22.53
N PHE A 526 -4.74 -28.00 -22.34
CA PHE A 526 -4.61 -29.00 -23.39
C PHE A 526 -5.84 -29.92 -23.45
N PRO A 527 -6.42 -30.19 -24.66
CA PRO A 527 -7.52 -31.12 -24.81
C PRO A 527 -7.22 -32.46 -24.18
N ARG A 528 -8.22 -33.12 -23.58
CA ARG A 528 -8.15 -34.40 -22.84
C ARG A 528 -7.42 -34.35 -21.49
N TYR A 529 -6.47 -33.41 -21.28
CA TYR A 529 -5.66 -33.35 -20.07
C TYR A 529 -6.06 -32.21 -19.14
N GLY A 530 -6.72 -31.16 -19.68
CA GLY A 530 -7.05 -29.97 -18.92
C GLY A 530 -5.83 -29.07 -18.69
N TRP A 531 -5.74 -28.49 -17.55
CA TRP A 531 -4.67 -27.59 -17.14
C TRP A 531 -3.38 -28.36 -16.82
N LEU A 532 -2.30 -28.02 -17.51
CA LEU A 532 -0.97 -28.57 -17.30
C LEU A 532 0.00 -27.50 -16.82
N PRO A 533 0.78 -27.77 -15.75
CA PRO A 533 1.75 -26.82 -15.22
C PRO A 533 3.03 -26.75 -16.07
N PHE A 534 3.50 -25.51 -16.27
CA PHE A 534 4.81 -25.16 -16.81
C PHE A 534 5.46 -24.13 -15.91
N ASP A 535 6.75 -24.26 -15.64
CA ASP A 535 7.46 -23.30 -14.80
C ASP A 535 8.61 -22.62 -15.55
N PRO A 536 8.41 -21.38 -16.00
CA PRO A 536 9.45 -20.61 -16.67
C PRO A 536 10.55 -20.09 -15.75
N THR A 537 10.42 -20.24 -14.42
CA THR A 537 11.33 -19.65 -13.45
C THR A 537 12.60 -20.47 -13.32
N PRO A 538 13.80 -19.93 -13.63
CA PRO A 538 15.05 -20.68 -13.51
C PRO A 538 15.44 -20.91 -12.04
N GLY A 539 15.87 -22.13 -11.72
CA GLY A 539 16.44 -22.46 -10.42
C GLY A 539 15.45 -22.54 -9.25
N ARG A 540 14.14 -22.56 -9.51
CA ARG A 540 13.09 -22.66 -8.47
C ARG A 540 12.23 -23.90 -8.71
N GLY A 541 12.07 -24.71 -7.66
CA GLY A 541 11.22 -25.89 -7.67
C GLY A 541 11.53 -26.94 -8.73
N SER A 542 10.73 -28.01 -8.77
CA SER A 542 10.74 -28.99 -9.85
C SER A 542 9.35 -29.62 -10.02
N LEU A 543 8.93 -29.80 -11.28
CA LEU A 543 7.69 -30.49 -11.65
C LEU A 543 7.98 -31.95 -11.97
N GLY A 544 7.00 -32.84 -11.75
CA GLY A 544 7.16 -34.28 -11.98
C GLY A 544 6.93 -34.74 -13.43
N GLY A 545 6.42 -33.89 -14.31
CA GLY A 545 6.00 -34.27 -15.68
C GLY A 545 7.17 -34.40 -16.68
N SER A 546 7.16 -35.41 -17.56
CA SER A 546 8.19 -35.56 -18.59
C SER A 546 8.06 -34.56 -19.76
N TYR A 547 7.03 -33.73 -19.78
CA TYR A 547 6.68 -32.80 -20.85
C TYR A 547 7.15 -31.35 -20.63
N THR A 548 7.68 -31.03 -19.47
CA THR A 548 8.10 -29.67 -19.10
C THR A 548 9.60 -29.60 -18.82
N THR A 549 10.26 -28.54 -19.26
CA THR A 549 11.70 -28.32 -18.99
C THR A 549 12.00 -28.06 -17.52
N ALA A 550 10.99 -27.78 -16.70
CA ALA A 550 11.08 -27.63 -15.26
C ALA A 550 11.19 -28.97 -14.52
N SER A 551 11.02 -30.09 -15.22
CA SER A 551 11.11 -31.43 -14.63
C SER A 551 12.51 -32.02 -14.76
N PRO A 552 13.05 -32.65 -13.70
CA PRO A 552 14.28 -33.45 -13.81
C PRO A 552 14.08 -34.69 -14.71
N HIS A 553 12.83 -35.10 -14.95
CA HIS A 553 12.46 -36.23 -15.81
C HIS A 553 12.03 -35.80 -17.21
N PHE A 554 12.35 -34.57 -17.63
CA PHE A 554 12.00 -34.06 -18.95
C PHE A 554 12.57 -34.95 -20.06
N ASP A 555 11.67 -35.45 -20.95
CA ASP A 555 12.09 -36.20 -22.14
C ASP A 555 12.59 -35.23 -23.22
N PHE A 556 13.88 -34.93 -23.17
CA PHE A 556 14.53 -33.99 -24.07
C PHE A 556 14.40 -34.41 -25.55
N SER A 557 14.48 -35.69 -25.82
CA SER A 557 14.43 -36.22 -27.20
C SER A 557 13.04 -36.06 -27.80
N ALA A 558 12.02 -36.42 -27.03
CA ALA A 558 10.63 -36.24 -27.43
C ALA A 558 10.24 -34.75 -27.52
N GLY A 559 10.74 -33.92 -26.61
CA GLY A 559 10.56 -32.47 -26.66
C GLY A 559 11.16 -31.85 -27.90
N LEU A 560 12.39 -32.22 -28.26
CA LEU A 560 13.01 -31.79 -29.51
C LEU A 560 12.23 -32.21 -30.75
N LEU A 561 11.68 -33.41 -30.80
CA LEU A 561 10.85 -33.85 -31.92
C LEU A 561 9.56 -33.01 -32.03
N ALA A 562 8.97 -32.64 -30.89
CA ALA A 562 7.75 -31.80 -30.86
C ALA A 562 7.97 -30.40 -31.44
N VAL A 563 9.19 -29.85 -31.34
CA VAL A 563 9.56 -28.52 -31.88
C VAL A 563 10.37 -28.59 -33.16
N ALA A 564 10.83 -29.78 -33.60
CA ALA A 564 11.82 -29.97 -34.71
C ALA A 564 11.33 -29.40 -36.06
N GLN A 565 10.03 -29.36 -36.30
CA GLN A 565 9.47 -28.85 -37.57
C GLN A 565 9.70 -27.34 -37.79
N HIS A 566 10.12 -26.60 -36.76
CA HIS A 566 10.30 -25.13 -36.72
C HIS A 566 11.72 -24.62 -36.56
N LEU A 567 12.67 -25.47 -36.22
CA LEU A 567 14.09 -25.08 -35.96
C LEU A 567 14.83 -24.50 -37.18
N LYS A 568 14.19 -24.48 -38.37
CA LYS A 568 14.77 -23.97 -39.60
C LYS A 568 14.66 -22.46 -39.83
N ARG A 569 14.00 -21.70 -38.91
CA ARG A 569 13.84 -20.23 -39.04
C ARG A 569 14.83 -19.44 -38.20
N PRO A 570 15.45 -18.39 -38.74
CA PRO A 570 16.31 -17.49 -37.98
C PRO A 570 15.51 -16.82 -36.84
N GLY A 571 15.99 -16.97 -35.60
CA GLY A 571 15.41 -16.29 -34.42
C GLY A 571 14.54 -17.14 -33.50
N ALA A 572 14.10 -18.35 -33.91
CA ALA A 572 13.40 -19.28 -33.02
C ALA A 572 14.35 -19.77 -31.90
N PHE A 573 13.80 -20.03 -30.72
CA PHE A 573 14.58 -20.54 -29.60
C PHE A 573 14.94 -22.01 -29.82
N ASP A 574 16.24 -22.30 -29.82
CA ASP A 574 16.72 -23.67 -29.95
C ASP A 574 16.81 -24.34 -28.56
N LEU A 575 15.95 -25.32 -28.31
CA LEU A 575 15.93 -26.12 -27.07
C LEU A 575 17.28 -26.82 -26.78
N ARG A 576 18.13 -27.04 -27.80
CA ARG A 576 19.49 -27.62 -27.60
C ARG A 576 20.35 -26.74 -26.71
N LYS A 577 20.06 -25.42 -26.62
CA LYS A 577 20.77 -24.50 -25.72
C LYS A 577 20.61 -24.87 -24.24
N LEU A 578 19.50 -25.53 -23.88
CA LEU A 578 19.27 -26.02 -22.51
C LEU A 578 20.22 -27.16 -22.14
N ARG A 579 20.64 -28.00 -23.12
CA ARG A 579 21.55 -29.14 -22.90
C ARG A 579 22.97 -28.69 -22.63
N GLY A 580 23.38 -27.53 -23.15
CA GLY A 580 24.73 -26.94 -22.93
C GLY A 580 24.87 -26.25 -21.57
N SER A 581 23.79 -25.72 -20.99
CA SER A 581 23.82 -25.05 -19.69
C SER A 581 23.83 -26.01 -18.49
N GLY A 582 23.51 -27.31 -18.70
CA GLY A 582 23.48 -28.35 -17.66
C GLY A 582 24.87 -28.93 -17.25
N LYS A 583 25.96 -28.57 -17.91
CA LYS A 583 27.33 -28.97 -17.51
C LYS A 583 28.05 -27.95 -16.63
N GLY A 584 27.38 -26.88 -16.24
CA GLY A 584 27.88 -25.88 -15.31
C GLY A 584 27.22 -26.02 -13.94
N LYS A 585 27.87 -26.80 -13.05
CA LYS A 585 27.66 -26.82 -11.59
C LYS A 585 26.21 -27.18 -11.18
N GLY A 586 26.08 -28.39 -10.65
CA GLY A 586 24.91 -28.89 -9.96
C GLY A 586 24.22 -27.76 -9.13
N ALA A 587 22.91 -27.88 -8.97
CA ALA A 587 22.13 -26.99 -8.16
C ALA A 587 22.91 -26.66 -6.87
N ARG A 588 23.67 -25.60 -6.93
CA ARG A 588 24.27 -25.01 -5.75
C ARG A 588 23.06 -24.47 -5.03
N ALA A 589 22.72 -25.12 -3.94
CA ALA A 589 22.03 -24.46 -2.85
C ALA A 589 22.47 -23.00 -2.91
N VAL A 590 21.50 -22.10 -2.95
CA VAL A 590 21.74 -20.64 -2.93
C VAL A 590 22.97 -20.43 -2.07
N PRO A 591 24.08 -19.90 -2.59
CA PRO A 591 25.17 -19.58 -1.72
C PRO A 591 24.55 -18.67 -0.68
N THR A 592 24.52 -19.11 0.56
CA THR A 592 24.55 -18.18 1.66
C THR A 592 25.73 -17.29 1.32
N ALA A 593 25.45 -16.19 0.65
CA ALA A 593 26.38 -15.13 0.48
C ALA A 593 26.75 -14.75 1.90
N LYS A 594 27.89 -15.24 2.35
CA LYS A 594 28.69 -14.57 3.36
C LYS A 594 29.16 -13.26 2.71
N THR A 595 28.23 -12.45 2.30
CA THR A 595 28.42 -11.03 2.35
C THR A 595 28.50 -10.74 3.85
N HIS A 596 29.68 -10.40 4.29
CA HIS A 596 29.84 -9.47 5.38
C HIS A 596 29.09 -8.19 4.96
N ALA A 597 27.77 -8.25 4.90
CA ALA A 597 26.93 -7.11 5.13
C ALA A 597 27.21 -6.80 6.60
N LYS A 598 28.05 -5.79 6.85
CA LYS A 598 27.96 -5.00 8.07
C LYS A 598 26.47 -4.95 8.38
N ALA A 599 26.12 -5.52 9.54
CA ALA A 599 24.82 -5.37 10.11
C ALA A 599 24.54 -3.87 10.18
N GLY A 600 23.91 -3.36 9.16
CA GLY A 600 23.20 -2.09 9.20
C GLY A 600 22.04 -2.35 10.12
N SER A 601 22.24 -1.96 11.38
CA SER A 601 21.28 -2.00 12.45
C SER A 601 19.92 -1.56 11.94
N SER A 602 18.86 -2.21 12.39
CA SER A 602 17.45 -1.81 12.30
C SER A 602 17.16 -0.38 12.86
N GLY A 603 18.19 0.38 13.18
CA GLY A 603 18.18 1.81 13.49
C GLY A 603 18.01 2.75 12.28
N ALA A 604 18.09 2.27 11.04
CA ALA A 604 17.98 3.15 9.86
C ALA A 604 16.58 3.78 9.71
N GLY A 605 15.51 3.09 10.08
CA GLY A 605 14.15 3.61 10.06
C GLY A 605 13.91 4.70 11.11
N ILE A 606 14.39 4.47 12.33
CA ILE A 606 14.29 5.44 13.44
C ILE A 606 15.17 6.66 13.16
N GLY A 607 16.38 6.46 12.58
CA GLY A 607 17.26 7.55 12.20
C GLY A 607 16.69 8.43 11.07
N ALA A 608 15.98 7.85 10.12
CA ALA A 608 15.30 8.62 9.06
C ALA A 608 14.10 9.40 9.61
N LEU A 609 13.31 8.79 10.50
CA LEU A 609 12.21 9.44 11.19
C LEU A 609 12.71 10.59 12.07
N LEU A 610 13.79 10.37 12.84
CA LEU A 610 14.44 11.41 13.64
C LEU A 610 14.95 12.57 12.77
N ARG A 611 15.58 12.28 11.62
CA ARG A 611 16.02 13.33 10.67
C ARG A 611 14.84 14.10 10.11
N LEU A 612 13.74 13.43 9.76
CA LEU A 612 12.52 14.07 9.28
C LEU A 612 11.91 14.97 10.38
N LEU A 613 11.82 14.48 11.62
CA LEU A 613 11.34 15.25 12.76
C LEU A 613 12.23 16.47 13.02
N VAL A 614 13.55 16.31 12.93
CA VAL A 614 14.50 17.42 13.06
C VAL A 614 14.33 18.45 11.94
N LEU A 615 14.14 18.01 10.70
CA LEU A 615 13.89 18.90 9.56
C LEU A 615 12.57 19.66 9.70
N VAL A 616 11.50 18.98 10.12
CA VAL A 616 10.20 19.62 10.41
C VAL A 616 10.31 20.62 11.55
N ALA A 617 10.98 20.24 12.64
CA ALA A 617 11.23 21.16 13.76
C ALA A 617 12.08 22.38 13.32
N ALA A 618 13.13 22.17 12.56
CA ALA A 618 13.93 23.24 11.98
C ALA A 618 13.11 24.15 11.04
N GLY A 619 12.24 23.56 10.21
CA GLY A 619 11.32 24.30 9.36
C GLY A 619 10.33 25.17 10.15
N LEU A 620 9.74 24.64 11.24
CA LEU A 620 8.86 25.37 12.13
C LEU A 620 9.59 26.54 12.85
N VAL A 621 10.80 26.28 13.33
CA VAL A 621 11.68 27.33 13.91
C VAL A 621 11.94 28.41 12.88
N ALA A 622 12.35 28.05 11.67
CA ALA A 622 12.60 28.98 10.58
C ALA A 622 11.33 29.80 10.23
N ALA A 623 10.17 29.15 10.23
CA ALA A 623 8.88 29.81 9.97
C ALA A 623 8.54 30.86 11.04
N VAL A 624 8.73 30.55 12.33
CA VAL A 624 8.52 31.53 13.43
C VAL A 624 9.44 32.72 13.28
N VAL A 625 10.73 32.48 13.05
CA VAL A 625 11.73 33.54 12.89
C VAL A 625 11.43 34.39 11.64
N ALA A 626 11.13 33.76 10.52
CA ALA A 626 10.80 34.45 9.27
C ALA A 626 9.55 35.33 9.43
N THR A 627 8.52 34.86 10.11
CA THR A 627 7.30 35.62 10.37
C THR A 627 7.56 36.83 11.27
N LYS A 628 8.33 36.67 12.34
CA LYS A 628 8.75 37.81 13.19
C LYS A 628 9.52 38.84 12.40
N LEU A 629 10.45 38.41 11.54
CA LEU A 629 11.22 39.31 10.65
C LEU A 629 10.33 40.02 9.64
N ALA A 630 9.38 39.28 9.02
CA ALA A 630 8.46 39.88 8.03
C ALA A 630 7.53 40.90 8.67
N VAL A 631 6.92 40.58 9.84
CA VAL A 631 6.08 41.53 10.59
C VAL A 631 6.87 42.75 11.00
N ARG A 632 8.09 42.57 11.48
CA ARG A 632 8.98 43.66 11.87
C ARG A 632 9.35 44.53 10.67
N LYS A 633 9.87 43.95 9.57
CA LYS A 633 10.25 44.70 8.36
C LYS A 633 9.06 45.43 7.74
N GLY A 634 7.89 44.81 7.69
CA GLY A 634 6.65 45.36 7.15
C GLY A 634 6.21 46.64 7.86
N ARG A 635 6.41 46.73 9.20
CA ARG A 635 6.07 47.94 9.97
C ARG A 635 6.94 49.17 9.61
N TYR A 636 8.13 48.92 9.08
CA TYR A 636 9.08 50.00 8.69
C TYR A 636 8.91 50.46 7.23
N LEU A 637 7.97 49.87 6.49
CA LEU A 637 7.64 50.29 5.11
C LEU A 637 6.71 51.51 5.09
N THR A 638 7.00 52.50 5.95
CA THR A 638 6.23 53.75 6.04
C THR A 638 7.14 54.97 5.92
N ARG A 639 6.63 56.04 5.30
CA ARG A 639 7.27 57.36 5.19
C ARG A 639 6.73 58.32 6.26
N ASP A 640 5.63 57.95 6.92
CA ASP A 640 5.02 58.80 7.98
C ASP A 640 5.84 58.68 9.27
N PRO A 641 6.33 59.81 9.83
CA PRO A 641 7.11 59.81 11.08
C PRO A 641 6.34 59.26 12.29
N ARG A 642 5.04 59.51 12.37
CA ARG A 642 4.19 59.03 13.47
C ARG A 642 4.01 57.51 13.41
N MET A 643 3.81 56.98 12.21
CA MET A 643 3.73 55.54 11.98
C MET A 643 5.09 54.86 12.21
N LEU A 644 6.22 55.54 11.88
CA LEU A 644 7.55 55.03 12.18
C LEU A 644 7.80 54.93 13.69
N ALA A 645 7.41 55.95 14.46
CA ALA A 645 7.48 55.91 15.93
C ALA A 645 6.61 54.78 16.50
N ARG A 646 5.39 54.60 15.97
CA ARG A 646 4.52 53.49 16.36
C ARG A 646 5.18 52.13 16.06
N ALA A 647 5.84 51.98 14.92
CA ALA A 647 6.57 50.75 14.56
C ALA A 647 7.67 50.44 15.59
N CYS A 648 8.42 51.48 16.03
CA CYS A 648 9.44 51.32 17.06
C CYS A 648 8.88 50.90 18.41
N VAL A 649 7.76 51.48 18.83
CA VAL A 649 7.08 51.12 20.08
C VAL A 649 6.56 49.66 20.03
N CYS A 650 5.91 49.28 18.92
CA CYS A 650 5.47 47.92 18.73
C CYS A 650 6.63 46.90 18.74
N GLU A 651 7.80 47.27 18.19
CA GLU A 651 8.98 46.42 18.18
C GLU A 651 9.54 46.19 19.60
N LEU A 652 9.57 47.23 20.45
CA LEU A 652 9.98 47.09 21.84
C LEU A 652 8.98 46.28 22.64
N SER A 653 7.70 46.55 22.48
CA SER A 653 6.63 45.77 23.17
C SER A 653 6.65 44.30 22.78
N ASP A 654 6.83 43.98 21.47
CA ASP A 654 6.97 42.61 21.01
C ASP A 654 8.21 41.93 21.61
N PHE A 655 9.33 42.63 21.71
CA PHE A 655 10.56 42.13 22.31
C PHE A 655 10.37 41.85 23.80
N ALA A 656 9.78 42.77 24.54
CA ALA A 656 9.50 42.60 25.96
C ALA A 656 8.54 41.41 26.20
N ALA A 657 7.45 41.31 25.42
CA ALA A 657 6.51 40.19 25.50
C ALA A 657 7.17 38.84 25.23
N ASP A 658 8.09 38.76 24.25
CA ASP A 658 8.84 37.55 23.94
C ASP A 658 9.78 37.10 25.09
N GLN A 659 10.25 38.03 25.90
CA GLN A 659 11.03 37.75 27.10
C GLN A 659 10.18 37.53 28.39
N GLY A 660 8.84 37.65 28.26
CA GLY A 660 7.94 37.40 29.39
C GLY A 660 7.32 38.64 30.00
N ALA A 661 7.89 39.83 29.71
CA ALA A 661 7.40 41.10 30.21
C ALA A 661 6.25 41.61 29.32
N LYS A 662 4.99 41.39 29.71
CA LYS A 662 3.79 41.73 28.89
C LYS A 662 3.17 43.01 29.41
N ALA A 663 3.29 44.07 28.66
CA ALA A 663 2.57 45.31 28.91
C ALA A 663 1.06 45.16 28.58
N PRO A 664 0.14 45.69 29.39
CA PRO A 664 -1.27 45.73 29.05
C PRO A 664 -1.48 46.53 27.75
N PRO A 665 -2.57 46.22 26.98
CA PRO A 665 -2.83 46.90 25.72
C PRO A 665 -3.04 48.43 25.86
N SER A 666 -3.41 48.88 27.04
CA SER A 666 -3.62 50.29 27.39
C SER A 666 -2.38 50.99 27.93
N ALA A 667 -1.25 50.28 28.05
CA ALA A 667 -0.03 50.87 28.61
C ALA A 667 0.46 52.09 27.86
N THR A 668 0.79 53.12 28.57
CA THR A 668 1.45 54.31 28.08
C THR A 668 2.91 54.02 27.74
N LEU A 669 3.57 54.95 27.00
CA LEU A 669 5.00 54.79 26.69
C LEU A 669 5.87 54.80 27.93
N GLY A 670 5.47 55.58 28.97
CA GLY A 670 6.18 55.62 30.24
C GLY A 670 6.06 54.28 30.98
N GLU A 671 4.86 53.72 31.09
CA GLU A 671 4.66 52.42 31.72
C GLU A 671 5.37 51.29 30.98
N LEU A 672 5.43 51.32 29.64
CA LEU A 672 6.25 50.38 28.88
C LEU A 672 7.73 50.49 29.19
N ALA A 673 8.25 51.74 29.35
CA ALA A 673 9.64 51.98 29.69
C ALA A 673 9.96 51.46 31.10
N GLN A 674 9.07 51.74 32.07
CA GLN A 674 9.19 51.24 33.47
C GLN A 674 9.16 49.71 33.51
N LEU A 675 8.26 49.08 32.76
CA LEU A 675 8.17 47.62 32.68
C LEU A 675 9.48 47.01 32.13
N VAL A 676 10.03 47.61 31.07
CA VAL A 676 11.31 47.15 30.48
C VAL A 676 12.45 47.30 31.50
N GLU A 677 12.49 48.38 32.24
CA GLU A 677 13.49 48.62 33.26
C GLU A 677 13.34 47.65 34.45
N ALA A 678 12.12 47.45 34.96
CA ALA A 678 11.85 46.55 36.07
C ALA A 678 12.10 45.08 35.74
N GLU A 679 11.67 44.61 34.58
CA GLU A 679 11.73 43.21 34.23
C GLU A 679 13.01 42.80 33.47
N LEU A 680 13.63 43.72 32.75
CA LEU A 680 14.79 43.45 31.88
C LEU A 680 16.07 44.22 32.30
N GLY A 681 15.99 45.04 33.32
CA GLY A 681 17.12 45.72 33.94
C GLY A 681 17.80 46.82 33.08
N VAL A 682 17.14 47.29 32.04
CA VAL A 682 17.68 48.29 31.10
C VAL A 682 16.73 49.47 30.94
N SER A 683 17.22 50.69 31.19
CA SER A 683 16.40 51.91 31.11
C SER A 683 15.99 52.21 29.68
N ALA A 684 14.68 52.39 29.46
CA ALA A 684 14.09 52.76 28.14
C ALA A 684 13.56 54.18 28.13
N SER A 685 13.89 55.04 29.08
CA SER A 685 13.38 56.40 29.27
C SER A 685 13.68 57.32 28.06
N ALA A 686 14.91 57.31 27.54
CA ALA A 686 15.32 58.08 26.38
C ALA A 686 14.55 57.71 25.10
N PHE A 687 14.35 56.42 24.93
CA PHE A 687 13.50 55.88 23.83
C PHE A 687 12.04 56.34 23.99
N ALA A 688 11.46 56.21 25.19
CA ALA A 688 10.07 56.58 25.46
C ALA A 688 9.80 58.05 25.20
N SER A 689 10.71 58.96 25.64
CA SER A 689 10.64 60.39 25.45
C SER A 689 10.67 60.74 23.94
N ALA A 690 11.63 60.17 23.18
CA ALA A 690 11.76 60.38 21.74
C ALA A 690 10.55 59.84 20.95
N ALA A 691 10.02 58.67 21.35
CA ALA A 691 8.86 58.07 20.73
C ALA A 691 7.57 58.86 21.03
N ALA A 692 7.43 59.41 22.25
CA ALA A 692 6.31 60.26 22.63
C ALA A 692 6.31 61.58 21.83
N GLU A 693 7.47 62.23 21.72
CA GLU A 693 7.62 63.48 20.92
C GLU A 693 7.33 63.19 19.44
N ALA A 694 7.79 62.09 18.87
CA ALA A 694 7.50 61.74 17.49
C ALA A 694 6.02 61.46 17.22
N ARG A 695 5.31 60.89 18.21
CA ARG A 695 3.91 60.46 18.07
C ARG A 695 2.88 61.54 18.39
N PHE A 696 3.17 62.36 19.38
CA PHE A 696 2.24 63.32 19.94
C PHE A 696 2.71 64.75 19.82
N GLY A 697 3.97 65.00 19.53
CA GLY A 697 4.56 66.30 19.38
C GLY A 697 4.20 67.02 18.09
N PRO A 698 4.68 68.29 17.94
CA PRO A 698 4.43 69.10 16.73
C PRO A 698 4.97 68.43 15.46
N THR A 699 4.23 68.56 14.34
CA THR A 699 4.51 67.92 13.07
C THR A 699 5.93 68.28 12.54
N VAL A 700 6.39 69.47 12.80
CA VAL A 700 7.74 69.98 12.40
C VAL A 700 8.86 69.16 13.06
N ARG A 701 8.71 68.74 14.29
CA ARG A 701 9.71 67.97 15.05
C ARG A 701 9.53 66.42 14.90
N ALA A 702 8.35 65.97 14.49
CA ALA A 702 8.02 64.56 14.45
C ALA A 702 8.99 63.72 13.62
N ARG A 703 9.52 64.22 12.52
CA ARG A 703 10.49 63.52 11.66
C ARG A 703 11.86 63.33 12.33
N ALA A 704 12.34 64.35 13.01
CA ALA A 704 13.60 64.31 13.76
C ALA A 704 13.46 63.35 14.97
N ALA A 705 12.38 63.52 15.75
CA ALA A 705 12.08 62.68 16.91
C ALA A 705 11.93 61.23 16.54
N ALA A 706 11.28 60.88 15.42
CA ALA A 706 11.14 59.49 14.93
C ALA A 706 12.50 58.87 14.55
N ARG A 707 13.44 59.65 14.00
CA ARG A 707 14.81 59.21 13.74
C ARG A 707 15.58 58.93 15.03
N ILE A 708 15.43 59.79 16.02
CA ILE A 708 16.02 59.62 17.36
C ILE A 708 15.40 58.34 18.01
N ALA A 709 14.10 58.23 18.07
CA ALA A 709 13.45 57.02 18.62
C ALA A 709 13.95 55.73 17.98
N ARG A 710 14.17 55.73 16.67
CA ARG A 710 14.73 54.56 15.96
C ARG A 710 16.19 54.32 16.32
N ARG A 711 16.99 55.33 16.58
CA ARG A 711 18.39 55.21 17.02
C ARG A 711 18.43 54.65 18.45
N GLU A 712 17.65 55.24 19.33
CA GLU A 712 17.54 54.79 20.73
C GLU A 712 17.02 53.34 20.83
N LEU A 713 16.03 52.94 20.05
CA LEU A 713 15.57 51.56 20.00
C LEU A 713 16.69 50.58 19.60
N ARG A 714 17.58 51.00 18.66
CA ARG A 714 18.69 50.15 18.24
C ARG A 714 19.74 50.00 19.35
N SER A 715 20.02 51.07 20.11
CA SER A 715 20.91 51.02 21.27
C SER A 715 20.33 50.16 22.34
N LEU A 716 19.11 50.47 22.75
CA LEU A 716 18.37 49.74 23.78
C LEU A 716 18.30 48.23 23.46
N ARG A 717 18.07 47.84 22.21
CA ARG A 717 18.06 46.43 21.83
C ARG A 717 19.43 45.76 21.91
N ARG A 718 20.52 46.48 21.69
CA ARG A 718 21.87 45.95 21.89
C ARG A 718 22.13 45.70 23.37
N GLU A 719 21.78 46.64 24.22
CA GLU A 719 21.89 46.54 25.68
C GLU A 719 21.02 45.41 26.25
N LEU A 720 19.75 45.35 25.88
CA LEU A 720 18.86 44.27 26.25
C LEU A 720 19.35 42.88 25.81
N ARG A 721 19.93 42.80 24.60
CA ARG A 721 20.55 41.55 24.16
C ARG A 721 21.84 41.21 24.91
N ALA A 722 22.59 42.16 25.35
CA ALA A 722 23.80 41.94 26.10
C ALA A 722 23.47 41.47 27.54
N ALA A 723 22.40 41.99 28.10
CA ALA A 723 21.90 41.60 29.43
C ALA A 723 21.33 40.16 29.48
N LEU A 724 20.86 39.62 28.38
CA LEU A 724 20.24 38.28 28.29
C LEU A 724 21.28 37.17 28.05
N THR A 725 21.10 36.04 28.68
CA THR A 725 21.85 34.79 28.43
C THR A 725 21.58 34.24 27.04
N ARG A 726 22.42 33.30 26.54
CA ARG A 726 22.21 32.64 25.24
C ARG A 726 20.88 31.87 25.18
N THR A 727 20.48 31.23 26.28
CA THR A 727 19.25 30.49 26.42
C THR A 727 18.01 31.37 26.40
N GLU A 728 18.04 32.50 27.08
CA GLU A 728 16.94 33.50 27.06
C GLU A 728 16.76 34.13 25.68
N ARG A 729 17.87 34.45 25.00
CA ARG A 729 17.82 34.93 23.61
C ARG A 729 17.18 33.92 22.66
N ALA A 730 17.53 32.63 22.81
CA ALA A 730 16.95 31.56 21.99
C ALA A 730 15.46 31.37 22.31
N ARG A 731 15.10 31.35 23.61
CA ARG A 731 13.71 31.25 24.07
C ARG A 731 12.88 32.43 23.54
N GLY A 732 13.36 33.65 23.62
CA GLY A 732 12.69 34.84 23.10
C GLY A 732 12.54 34.80 21.57
N ALA A 733 13.55 34.32 20.83
CA ALA A 733 13.46 34.18 19.38
C ALA A 733 12.35 33.19 18.95
N LEU A 734 12.14 32.14 19.72
CA LEU A 734 11.15 31.09 19.47
C LEU A 734 9.80 31.34 20.14
N SER A 735 9.70 32.32 21.05
CA SER A 735 8.47 32.68 21.73
C SER A 735 7.37 33.07 20.75
N LEU A 736 6.15 32.58 20.97
CA LEU A 736 4.96 32.90 20.16
C LEU A 736 4.15 34.07 20.77
N ARG A 737 4.59 34.65 21.89
CA ARG A 737 3.85 35.67 22.67
C ARG A 737 3.67 36.97 21.87
N SER A 738 4.72 37.47 21.19
CA SER A 738 4.62 38.66 20.32
C SER A 738 3.68 38.45 19.13
N LEU A 739 3.39 37.22 18.77
CA LEU A 739 2.49 36.85 17.69
C LEU A 739 1.05 36.62 18.17
N GLY A 740 0.81 36.72 19.49
CA GLY A 740 -0.52 36.58 20.10
C GLY A 740 -1.09 35.16 20.06
N LEU A 741 -0.22 34.14 20.00
CA LEU A 741 -0.60 32.74 19.92
C LEU A 741 -0.57 32.01 21.26
N THR A 742 0.05 32.62 22.27
CA THR A 742 0.04 32.15 23.68
C THR A 742 -0.49 33.25 24.58
N ALA A 743 -1.29 32.90 25.58
CA ALA A 743 -1.79 33.83 26.62
C ALA A 743 -0.67 34.27 27.56
#